data_656e7ec4315720ce8bb713f79f2efbf8
#
_entry.id   656e7ec4315720ce8bb713f79f2efbf8
#
_cell.length_a   1.000
_cell.length_b   1.000
_cell.length_c   1.000
_cell.angle_alpha   90.00
_cell.angle_beta   90.00
_cell.angle_gamma   90.00
#
_symmetry.space_group_name_H-M   'P 1'
#
loop_
_entity.id
_entity.type
_entity.pdbx_description
1 polymer ?
#
loop_
_entity_poly.entity_id
_entity_poly.type
_entity_poly.pdbx_seq_one_letter_code
_entity_poly.pdbx_strand_id
1 'polypeptide(L)'
;MEFRIMGPLEVRHGGEDRTPTAPKHRDLLTMFVLNARRPLSVGRLRELLWPREGGDRSDSLVRGYIGHLRQLLGKDVITTVSGTYTLAVEEEQLDVNRFRSLVEQGGYDEALTLWRGPALEDVDPDGSRWLETGRLRAELEELRLLAIERRNQRALDAGRHRDILAELRGLVARHPLWQRFRGQYMLALYRSGRRVDALAAYAALREELDGGHAIEPDPDLQLLYHRMLHDDVSLHVSAGPPVLLPRDVADFTGRGELLEEVVGDQVVVHGQAGTGKSALAVHAAWQQRASFPDGILYADLRENGDPAAVLEDFLRWLGCPAQAVPDSREGRERLLRAYAAGRRLLVLLDNAADEEQVRPLLTSSPTVITSRSALAGLPGARRLPVGVLGPEESLELLSRSSGREPGEALVRLARFCGGLPIALRVAGSRLAARPAWTADYLVGLLENEHRRLDGLHAGDQTVRSAFAIGYDGLPEAAGRTLRGLGALSAPDVGDWVTEVFGGQAEALVEAGLLEAYTVDVAGQVRYRTHELVRLFAREQPDPPGLSALATLVLARVRVSRFPLVSGDPAAAFATREIKESVQWLAAERGFLVALTGDLWRAGLDADCWRLAHLLTPFLERHRHLDDWRTVLAHALPAAQATGEPRAEALILRDEGDLLLAEHRWQEAHERLRLALGLFHRAGSVRDAHHTRRRLGRAHLELGRPQDAERLLTTCLEAATGERERADTLLVLGEVLRRAGRPEEAAVHLSAAAEHLAALGDRHRHTDALLALSSVRLARHDVPSARDAAEQARSIALRLGDRLLDAAALTALAEVNTAEGATGRAAELTAQARDILKELVQTGAPLVHP
;
A
#
# COMPACT_ATOMS: atom_id res chain seq x y z
N MET A 1 -7.39 -49.92 -10.68
CA MET A 1 -6.56 -51.11 -10.85
C MET A 1 -5.10 -50.67 -10.87
N GLU A 2 -4.22 -51.33 -10.16
CA GLU A 2 -2.79 -50.96 -10.10
C GLU A 2 -1.97 -52.07 -10.69
N PHE A 3 -1.04 -51.71 -11.57
CA PHE A 3 -0.07 -52.63 -12.14
C PHE A 3 1.31 -52.33 -11.56
N ARG A 4 1.86 -53.27 -10.87
CA ARG A 4 3.12 -53.15 -10.15
C ARG A 4 4.18 -54.07 -10.79
N ILE A 5 5.20 -53.42 -11.34
CA ILE A 5 6.28 -54.07 -12.06
C ILE A 5 7.68 -53.76 -11.52
N MET A 6 7.76 -52.88 -10.49
CA MET A 6 9.02 -52.60 -9.80
C MET A 6 9.34 -53.69 -8.78
N GLY A 7 9.61 -54.87 -9.23
CA GLY A 7 9.74 -56.15 -8.58
C GLY A 7 8.98 -57.24 -9.35
N PRO A 8 8.52 -58.33 -8.68
CA PRO A 8 7.63 -59.31 -9.27
C PRO A 8 6.37 -58.67 -9.85
N LEU A 9 5.88 -59.20 -10.99
CA LEU A 9 4.62 -58.74 -11.59
C LEU A 9 3.45 -58.95 -10.62
N GLU A 10 2.75 -57.88 -10.27
CA GLU A 10 1.58 -57.92 -9.40
C GLU A 10 0.48 -56.97 -9.96
N VAL A 11 -0.76 -57.46 -9.95
CA VAL A 11 -1.94 -56.63 -10.29
C VAL A 11 -2.90 -56.58 -9.12
N ARG A 12 -3.25 -55.39 -8.66
CA ARG A 12 -4.20 -55.18 -7.57
C ARG A 12 -5.45 -54.42 -8.01
N HIS A 13 -6.59 -54.86 -7.51
CA HIS A 13 -7.85 -54.16 -7.72
C HIS A 13 -8.67 -54.16 -6.44
N GLY A 14 -8.96 -52.97 -5.87
CA GLY A 14 -9.70 -52.84 -4.60
C GLY A 14 -9.05 -53.58 -3.42
N GLY A 15 -7.70 -53.75 -3.43
CA GLY A 15 -6.95 -54.50 -2.40
C GLY A 15 -6.80 -55.99 -2.68
N GLU A 16 -7.52 -56.57 -3.61
CA GLU A 16 -7.42 -57.96 -4.02
C GLU A 16 -6.31 -58.17 -5.06
N ASP A 17 -5.61 -59.30 -4.96
CA ASP A 17 -4.65 -59.75 -5.97
C ASP A 17 -5.37 -60.36 -7.18
N ARG A 18 -5.14 -59.78 -8.35
CA ARG A 18 -5.64 -60.23 -9.66
C ARG A 18 -4.50 -60.64 -10.60
N THR A 19 -3.38 -60.99 -10.07
CA THR A 19 -2.20 -61.38 -10.84
C THR A 19 -2.46 -62.73 -11.55
N PRO A 20 -2.22 -62.84 -12.86
CA PRO A 20 -2.33 -64.14 -13.55
C PRO A 20 -1.33 -65.13 -13.00
N THR A 21 -1.76 -66.38 -12.73
CA THR A 21 -0.87 -67.44 -12.23
C THR A 21 -0.18 -68.25 -13.33
N ALA A 22 -0.85 -68.36 -14.49
CA ALA A 22 -0.29 -69.13 -15.61
C ALA A 22 0.86 -68.36 -16.31
N PRO A 23 2.02 -69.00 -16.59
CA PRO A 23 3.19 -68.32 -17.15
C PRO A 23 2.91 -67.53 -18.43
N LYS A 24 2.17 -68.08 -19.40
CA LYS A 24 1.86 -67.44 -20.68
C LYS A 24 0.92 -66.26 -20.54
N HIS A 25 0.02 -66.21 -19.54
CA HIS A 25 -0.80 -65.09 -19.24
C HIS A 25 0.02 -63.99 -18.58
N ARG A 26 0.99 -64.30 -17.72
CA ARG A 26 1.94 -63.34 -17.15
C ARG A 26 2.82 -62.73 -18.24
N ASP A 27 3.37 -63.60 -19.16
CA ASP A 27 4.15 -63.14 -20.31
C ASP A 27 3.34 -62.13 -21.14
N LEU A 28 2.10 -62.44 -21.47
CA LEU A 28 1.23 -61.60 -22.29
C LEU A 28 0.88 -60.28 -21.57
N LEU A 29 0.57 -60.34 -20.26
CA LEU A 29 0.30 -59.17 -19.48
C LEU A 29 1.53 -58.24 -19.38
N THR A 30 2.69 -58.84 -19.20
CA THR A 30 3.96 -58.08 -19.22
C THR A 30 4.16 -57.34 -20.51
N MET A 31 3.86 -57.93 -21.67
CA MET A 31 3.93 -57.25 -22.97
C MET A 31 2.99 -56.07 -23.03
N PHE A 32 1.77 -56.24 -22.54
CA PHE A 32 0.81 -55.14 -22.49
C PHE A 32 1.25 -54.02 -21.55
N VAL A 33 1.80 -54.30 -20.37
CA VAL A 33 2.28 -53.30 -19.42
C VAL A 33 3.51 -52.57 -19.94
N LEU A 34 4.48 -53.29 -20.55
CA LEU A 34 5.64 -52.66 -21.19
C LEU A 34 5.29 -51.77 -22.39
N ASN A 35 4.14 -52.04 -23.03
CA ASN A 35 3.60 -51.24 -24.14
C ASN A 35 2.27 -50.56 -23.74
N ALA A 36 2.08 -50.16 -22.51
CA ALA A 36 0.85 -49.55 -22.06
C ALA A 36 0.42 -48.40 -22.98
N ARG A 37 -0.88 -48.31 -23.26
CA ARG A 37 -1.48 -47.30 -24.15
C ARG A 37 -1.02 -47.38 -25.63
N ARG A 38 -0.15 -48.31 -25.98
CA ARG A 38 0.26 -48.54 -27.40
C ARG A 38 -0.49 -49.74 -27.97
N PRO A 39 -1.00 -49.65 -29.23
CA PRO A 39 -1.68 -50.76 -29.85
C PRO A 39 -0.70 -51.85 -30.30
N LEU A 40 -0.99 -53.09 -29.96
CA LEU A 40 -0.22 -54.29 -30.35
C LEU A 40 -1.06 -55.18 -31.26
N SER A 41 -0.52 -55.56 -32.40
CA SER A 41 -1.16 -56.55 -33.28
C SER A 41 -1.02 -57.96 -32.76
N VAL A 42 -1.92 -58.87 -33.12
CA VAL A 42 -1.85 -60.29 -32.73
C VAL A 42 -0.52 -60.93 -33.21
N GLY A 43 -0.08 -60.59 -34.43
CA GLY A 43 1.21 -61.04 -34.95
C GLY A 43 2.38 -60.60 -34.07
N ARG A 44 2.41 -59.34 -33.64
CA ARG A 44 3.46 -58.81 -32.74
C ARG A 44 3.43 -59.49 -31.36
N LEU A 45 2.24 -59.70 -30.80
CA LEU A 45 2.08 -60.43 -29.53
C LEU A 45 2.56 -61.89 -29.63
N ARG A 46 2.29 -62.54 -30.77
CA ARG A 46 2.79 -63.91 -31.03
C ARG A 46 4.32 -63.97 -31.07
N GLU A 47 4.97 -63.06 -31.80
CA GLU A 47 6.42 -62.95 -31.86
C GLU A 47 7.06 -62.80 -30.47
N LEU A 48 6.48 -61.94 -29.67
CA LEU A 48 6.95 -61.64 -28.32
C LEU A 48 6.74 -62.77 -27.32
N LEU A 49 5.66 -63.55 -27.48
CA LEU A 49 5.36 -64.70 -26.62
C LEU A 49 6.23 -65.94 -26.94
N TRP A 50 6.69 -66.07 -28.19
CA TRP A 50 7.51 -67.23 -28.67
C TRP A 50 8.67 -66.77 -29.56
N PRO A 51 9.65 -66.06 -28.99
CA PRO A 51 10.75 -65.49 -29.77
C PRO A 51 11.70 -66.47 -30.41
N ARG A 52 11.72 -67.75 -29.92
CA ARG A 52 12.62 -68.83 -30.41
C ARG A 52 11.92 -69.90 -31.25
N GLU A 53 10.57 -69.91 -31.28
CA GLU A 53 9.81 -70.94 -32.06
C GLU A 53 9.20 -70.19 -33.26
N GLY A 54 9.73 -70.50 -34.43
CA GLY A 54 9.25 -69.91 -35.68
C GLY A 54 7.79 -70.19 -35.93
N GLY A 55 6.97 -69.16 -36.06
CA GLY A 55 5.79 -68.87 -36.80
C GLY A 55 4.57 -69.82 -36.89
N ASP A 56 4.51 -71.00 -36.35
CA ASP A 56 3.43 -71.97 -36.62
C ASP A 56 2.31 -72.06 -35.53
N ARG A 57 2.27 -71.07 -34.58
CA ARG A 57 1.18 -71.00 -33.58
C ARG A 57 0.09 -70.08 -34.00
N SER A 58 -1.18 -70.55 -33.84
CA SER A 58 -2.34 -69.82 -34.36
C SER A 58 -2.70 -68.57 -33.61
N ASP A 59 -3.08 -67.55 -34.33
CA ASP A 59 -3.59 -66.25 -33.75
C ASP A 59 -4.81 -66.47 -32.83
N SER A 60 -5.54 -67.62 -32.98
CA SER A 60 -6.62 -68.00 -32.08
C SER A 60 -6.17 -68.30 -30.66
N LEU A 61 -4.94 -68.78 -30.44
CA LEU A 61 -4.37 -69.04 -29.11
C LEU A 61 -4.05 -67.74 -28.36
N VAL A 62 -3.46 -66.73 -29.06
CA VAL A 62 -3.22 -65.43 -28.48
C VAL A 62 -4.54 -64.75 -28.11
N ARG A 63 -5.55 -64.82 -28.95
CA ARG A 63 -6.91 -64.29 -28.67
C ARG A 63 -7.53 -65.01 -27.47
N GLY A 64 -7.32 -66.31 -27.28
CA GLY A 64 -7.74 -67.07 -26.11
C GLY A 64 -7.12 -66.53 -24.80
N TYR A 65 -5.78 -66.30 -24.83
CA TYR A 65 -5.12 -65.67 -23.67
C TYR A 65 -5.60 -64.27 -23.35
N ILE A 66 -5.85 -63.45 -24.36
CA ILE A 66 -6.45 -62.13 -24.17
C ILE A 66 -7.85 -62.24 -23.56
N GLY A 67 -8.65 -63.20 -24.04
CA GLY A 67 -9.98 -63.49 -23.48
C GLY A 67 -9.93 -63.82 -21.98
N HIS A 68 -8.95 -64.65 -21.59
CA HIS A 68 -8.74 -65.01 -20.17
C HIS A 68 -8.28 -63.82 -19.33
N LEU A 69 -7.33 -63.00 -19.83
CA LEU A 69 -6.92 -61.76 -19.14
C LEU A 69 -8.09 -60.82 -18.94
N ARG A 70 -8.99 -60.69 -19.93
CA ARG A 70 -10.21 -59.88 -19.82
C ARG A 70 -11.19 -60.42 -18.78
N GLN A 71 -11.28 -61.69 -18.59
CA GLN A 71 -12.10 -62.31 -17.55
C GLN A 71 -11.54 -61.99 -16.16
N LEU A 72 -10.21 -62.02 -16.02
CA LEU A 72 -9.50 -61.81 -14.76
C LEU A 72 -9.45 -60.31 -14.37
N LEU A 73 -9.15 -59.45 -15.35
CA LEU A 73 -8.87 -58.00 -15.13
C LEU A 73 -10.05 -57.11 -15.44
N GLY A 74 -11.08 -57.59 -16.15
CA GLY A 74 -12.19 -56.79 -16.65
C GLY A 74 -12.12 -56.57 -18.16
N LYS A 75 -13.31 -56.45 -18.82
CA LYS A 75 -13.40 -56.34 -20.28
C LYS A 75 -12.82 -55.09 -20.87
N ASP A 76 -12.86 -53.99 -20.06
CA ASP A 76 -12.47 -52.67 -20.51
C ASP A 76 -10.97 -52.40 -20.36
N VAL A 77 -10.24 -53.19 -19.62
CA VAL A 77 -8.81 -53.04 -19.35
C VAL A 77 -7.95 -53.30 -20.60
N ILE A 78 -8.37 -54.26 -21.44
CA ILE A 78 -7.72 -54.53 -22.73
C ILE A 78 -8.73 -54.22 -23.83
N THR A 79 -8.58 -53.11 -24.50
CA THR A 79 -9.46 -52.66 -25.58
C THR A 79 -9.03 -53.25 -26.93
N THR A 80 -9.98 -53.32 -27.90
CA THR A 80 -9.70 -53.78 -29.26
C THR A 80 -10.13 -52.72 -30.25
N VAL A 81 -9.19 -52.22 -31.04
CA VAL A 81 -9.45 -51.27 -32.12
C VAL A 81 -8.77 -51.73 -33.40
N SER A 82 -9.54 -51.91 -34.46
CA SER A 82 -9.01 -52.31 -35.80
C SER A 82 -8.09 -53.53 -35.78
N GLY A 83 -8.41 -54.55 -34.98
CA GLY A 83 -7.64 -55.79 -34.87
C GLY A 83 -6.34 -55.71 -34.03
N THR A 84 -6.08 -54.60 -33.41
CA THR A 84 -5.00 -54.43 -32.43
C THR A 84 -5.57 -54.34 -30.98
N TYR A 85 -4.73 -54.69 -30.01
CA TYR A 85 -5.08 -54.73 -28.61
C TYR A 85 -4.25 -53.70 -27.84
N THR A 86 -4.91 -52.96 -26.96
CA THR A 86 -4.24 -51.93 -26.15
C THR A 86 -4.62 -52.09 -24.68
N LEU A 87 -3.66 -52.03 -23.80
CA LEU A 87 -3.92 -51.90 -22.34
C LEU A 87 -4.33 -50.45 -22.03
N ALA A 88 -5.59 -50.29 -21.66
CA ALA A 88 -6.20 -49.00 -21.32
C ALA A 88 -6.00 -48.75 -19.82
N VAL A 89 -4.92 -48.03 -19.47
CA VAL A 89 -4.54 -47.69 -18.11
C VAL A 89 -4.16 -46.23 -18.02
N GLU A 90 -4.49 -45.56 -16.93
CA GLU A 90 -4.03 -44.20 -16.61
C GLU A 90 -2.56 -44.27 -16.14
N GLU A 91 -1.85 -43.15 -16.28
CA GLU A 91 -0.41 -43.11 -15.98
C GLU A 91 -0.09 -43.45 -14.52
N GLU A 92 -0.96 -43.06 -13.60
CA GLU A 92 -0.85 -43.28 -12.16
C GLU A 92 -1.12 -44.73 -11.74
N GLN A 93 -1.72 -45.54 -12.61
CA GLN A 93 -2.02 -46.94 -12.36
C GLN A 93 -0.79 -47.87 -12.54
N LEU A 94 0.32 -47.29 -13.06
CA LEU A 94 1.60 -47.98 -13.22
C LEU A 94 2.58 -47.49 -12.13
N ASP A 95 3.09 -48.40 -11.29
CA ASP A 95 4.05 -48.07 -10.23
C ASP A 95 5.34 -47.41 -10.77
N VAL A 96 5.78 -47.75 -11.97
CA VAL A 96 6.91 -47.12 -12.67
C VAL A 96 6.66 -45.63 -12.95
N ASN A 97 5.48 -45.27 -13.42
CA ASN A 97 5.18 -43.85 -13.71
C ASN A 97 5.04 -43.05 -12.42
N ARG A 98 4.43 -43.61 -11.39
CA ARG A 98 4.35 -43.01 -10.05
C ARG A 98 5.75 -42.80 -9.47
N PHE A 99 6.65 -43.79 -9.62
CA PHE A 99 8.03 -43.66 -9.19
C PHE A 99 8.74 -42.49 -9.90
N ARG A 100 8.64 -42.41 -11.24
CA ARG A 100 9.24 -41.29 -12.01
C ARG A 100 8.72 -39.95 -11.53
N SER A 101 7.41 -39.82 -11.41
CA SER A 101 6.77 -38.57 -10.95
C SER A 101 7.23 -38.16 -9.54
N LEU A 102 7.31 -39.11 -8.60
CA LEU A 102 7.80 -38.84 -7.25
C LEU A 102 9.27 -38.43 -7.23
N VAL A 103 10.12 -39.06 -8.07
CA VAL A 103 11.53 -38.64 -8.18
C VAL A 103 11.67 -37.25 -8.74
N GLU A 104 10.88 -36.88 -9.77
CA GLU A 104 10.85 -35.53 -10.35
C GLU A 104 10.37 -34.47 -9.34
N GLN A 105 9.35 -34.79 -8.54
CA GLN A 105 8.83 -33.94 -7.48
C GLN A 105 9.72 -33.87 -6.22
N GLY A 106 10.74 -34.71 -6.18
CA GLY A 106 11.64 -34.80 -5.04
C GLY A 106 11.13 -35.59 -3.84
N GLY A 107 10.08 -36.39 -3.99
CA GLY A 107 9.53 -37.30 -2.98
C GLY A 107 10.34 -38.63 -2.89
N TYR A 108 11.65 -38.53 -2.66
CA TYR A 108 12.58 -39.68 -2.78
C TYR A 108 12.30 -40.83 -1.80
N ASP A 109 11.91 -40.52 -0.57
CA ASP A 109 11.60 -41.55 0.44
C ASP A 109 10.35 -42.35 0.00
N GLU A 110 9.28 -41.66 -0.45
CA GLU A 110 8.07 -42.32 -0.93
C GLU A 110 8.33 -43.08 -2.22
N ALA A 111 9.09 -42.49 -3.16
CA ALA A 111 9.50 -43.16 -4.38
C ALA A 111 10.21 -44.50 -4.09
N LEU A 112 11.18 -44.50 -3.19
CA LEU A 112 11.96 -45.70 -2.84
C LEU A 112 11.13 -46.78 -2.15
N THR A 113 9.99 -46.46 -1.53
CA THR A 113 9.06 -47.48 -0.98
C THR A 113 8.34 -48.29 -2.06
N LEU A 114 8.26 -47.79 -3.28
CA LEU A 114 7.68 -48.51 -4.41
C LEU A 114 8.60 -49.60 -4.95
N TRP A 115 9.89 -49.53 -4.61
CA TRP A 115 10.89 -50.49 -5.07
C TRP A 115 10.81 -51.79 -4.28
N ARG A 116 10.42 -52.93 -4.93
CA ARG A 116 10.28 -54.22 -4.36
C ARG A 116 11.38 -55.22 -4.83
N GLY A 117 12.11 -54.85 -5.88
CA GLY A 117 13.15 -55.65 -6.50
C GLY A 117 13.41 -55.26 -7.95
N PRO A 118 14.25 -55.97 -8.69
CA PRO A 118 14.43 -55.77 -10.13
C PRO A 118 13.10 -55.86 -10.86
N ALA A 119 12.84 -54.96 -11.76
CA ALA A 119 11.54 -54.90 -12.46
C ALA A 119 11.27 -56.25 -13.18
N LEU A 120 10.08 -56.85 -12.93
CA LEU A 120 9.62 -58.07 -13.58
C LEU A 120 10.58 -59.27 -13.37
N GLU A 121 11.23 -59.38 -12.22
CA GLU A 121 12.23 -60.42 -11.94
C GLU A 121 11.69 -61.86 -11.99
N ASP A 122 10.41 -62.06 -11.74
CA ASP A 122 9.71 -63.31 -11.76
C ASP A 122 9.24 -63.80 -13.16
N VAL A 123 9.19 -62.79 -14.12
CA VAL A 123 8.78 -63.08 -15.50
C VAL A 123 9.97 -63.19 -16.48
N ASP A 124 10.97 -62.30 -16.24
CA ASP A 124 12.22 -62.27 -17.02
C ASP A 124 13.37 -62.01 -16.04
N PRO A 125 13.83 -63.14 -15.36
CA PRO A 125 14.75 -63.03 -14.20
C PRO A 125 16.07 -62.33 -14.50
N ASP A 126 16.65 -62.58 -15.65
CA ASP A 126 17.92 -62.00 -16.10
C ASP A 126 17.76 -60.77 -17.02
N GLY A 127 16.51 -60.41 -17.40
CA GLY A 127 16.22 -59.24 -18.29
C GLY A 127 16.69 -59.48 -19.73
N SER A 128 16.96 -60.70 -20.11
CA SER A 128 17.54 -61.12 -21.42
C SER A 128 16.48 -61.61 -22.41
N ARG A 129 15.30 -61.97 -21.92
CA ARG A 129 14.21 -62.50 -22.73
C ARG A 129 13.59 -61.52 -23.67
N TRP A 130 13.42 -60.25 -23.18
CA TRP A 130 12.94 -59.15 -23.97
C TRP A 130 13.82 -57.90 -23.82
N LEU A 131 14.18 -57.30 -24.92
CA LEU A 131 15.02 -56.10 -24.96
C LEU A 131 14.42 -54.96 -24.15
N GLU A 132 13.11 -54.78 -24.16
CA GLU A 132 12.33 -53.75 -23.47
C GLU A 132 12.49 -53.94 -21.93
N THR A 133 12.50 -55.16 -21.40
CA THR A 133 12.68 -55.41 -19.96
C THR A 133 14.08 -54.99 -19.51
N GLY A 134 15.11 -55.39 -20.29
CA GLY A 134 16.50 -55.03 -19.98
C GLY A 134 16.72 -53.51 -19.96
N ARG A 135 16.16 -52.81 -20.94
CA ARG A 135 16.20 -51.32 -21.00
C ARG A 135 15.48 -50.70 -19.81
N LEU A 136 14.27 -51.15 -19.51
CA LEU A 136 13.49 -50.63 -18.39
C LEU A 136 14.25 -50.83 -17.05
N ARG A 137 14.85 -51.96 -16.83
CA ARG A 137 15.66 -52.25 -15.64
C ARG A 137 16.84 -51.30 -15.50
N ALA A 138 17.59 -51.09 -16.57
CA ALA A 138 18.73 -50.20 -16.57
C ALA A 138 18.33 -48.76 -16.23
N GLU A 139 17.26 -48.29 -16.88
CA GLU A 139 16.71 -46.94 -16.59
C GLU A 139 16.22 -46.79 -15.16
N LEU A 140 15.45 -47.76 -14.65
CA LEU A 140 14.90 -47.70 -13.30
C LEU A 140 15.98 -47.79 -12.23
N GLU A 141 17.03 -48.60 -12.44
CA GLU A 141 18.15 -48.70 -11.51
C GLU A 141 18.95 -47.37 -11.46
N GLU A 142 19.16 -46.73 -12.61
CA GLU A 142 19.81 -45.42 -12.66
C GLU A 142 18.98 -44.35 -11.89
N LEU A 143 17.67 -44.28 -12.14
CA LEU A 143 16.76 -43.39 -11.41
C LEU A 143 16.71 -43.70 -9.91
N ARG A 144 16.78 -44.96 -9.52
CA ARG A 144 16.84 -45.41 -8.14
C ARG A 144 18.11 -44.94 -7.45
N LEU A 145 19.25 -45.09 -8.08
CA LEU A 145 20.54 -44.65 -7.55
C LEU A 145 20.55 -43.11 -7.40
N LEU A 146 19.98 -42.40 -8.38
CA LEU A 146 19.80 -40.96 -8.30
C LEU A 146 18.87 -40.55 -7.13
N ALA A 147 17.76 -41.22 -6.93
CA ALA A 147 16.86 -40.99 -5.80
C ALA A 147 17.56 -41.22 -4.45
N ILE A 148 18.33 -42.26 -4.31
CA ILE A 148 19.12 -42.55 -3.11
C ILE A 148 20.19 -41.48 -2.89
N GLU A 149 20.91 -41.08 -3.94
CA GLU A 149 21.91 -40.02 -3.89
C GLU A 149 21.30 -38.71 -3.36
N ARG A 150 20.17 -38.29 -3.94
CA ARG A 150 19.46 -37.06 -3.55
C ARG A 150 18.89 -37.13 -2.14
N ARG A 151 18.32 -38.26 -1.74
CA ARG A 151 17.86 -38.50 -0.37
C ARG A 151 18.99 -38.41 0.64
N ASN A 152 20.12 -39.06 0.35
CA ASN A 152 21.30 -39.08 1.23
C ASN A 152 21.93 -37.69 1.31
N GLN A 153 21.92 -36.89 0.24
CA GLN A 153 22.35 -35.51 0.26
C GLN A 153 21.50 -34.68 1.23
N ARG A 154 20.16 -34.79 1.15
CA ARG A 154 19.24 -34.12 2.10
C ARG A 154 19.49 -34.57 3.55
N ALA A 155 19.82 -35.82 3.79
CA ALA A 155 20.14 -36.30 5.13
C ALA A 155 21.46 -35.69 5.65
N LEU A 156 22.48 -35.56 4.78
CA LEU A 156 23.73 -34.87 5.10
C LEU A 156 23.49 -33.38 5.40
N ASP A 157 22.70 -32.71 4.58
CA ASP A 157 22.37 -31.29 4.74
C ASP A 157 21.57 -31.03 6.04
N ALA A 158 20.72 -32.00 6.41
CA ALA A 158 19.97 -31.97 7.68
C ALA A 158 20.80 -32.44 8.90
N GLY A 159 22.11 -32.74 8.74
CA GLY A 159 22.98 -33.21 9.83
C GLY A 159 22.76 -34.65 10.26
N ARG A 160 21.95 -35.44 9.59
CA ARG A 160 21.64 -36.85 9.86
C ARG A 160 22.66 -37.81 9.25
N HIS A 161 23.93 -37.38 9.25
CA HIS A 161 25.03 -38.14 8.64
C HIS A 161 25.24 -39.55 9.27
N ARG A 162 24.91 -39.74 10.56
CA ARG A 162 25.02 -41.02 11.24
C ARG A 162 23.98 -42.02 10.77
N ASP A 163 22.79 -41.57 10.40
CA ASP A 163 21.68 -42.43 10.01
C ASP A 163 21.94 -43.13 8.68
N ILE A 164 22.66 -42.45 7.77
CA ILE A 164 22.94 -42.95 6.41
C ILE A 164 24.32 -43.61 6.25
N LEU A 165 25.18 -43.56 7.27
CA LEU A 165 26.56 -44.03 7.18
C LEU A 165 26.68 -45.52 6.81
N ALA A 166 25.84 -46.40 7.37
CA ALA A 166 25.83 -47.82 7.09
C ALA A 166 25.36 -48.12 5.66
N GLU A 167 24.33 -47.39 5.19
CA GLU A 167 23.83 -47.50 3.84
C GLU A 167 24.87 -47.02 2.81
N LEU A 168 25.49 -45.88 3.02
CA LEU A 168 26.53 -45.32 2.17
C LEU A 168 27.71 -46.29 2.03
N ARG A 169 28.11 -46.93 3.12
CA ARG A 169 29.14 -47.99 3.09
C ARG A 169 28.78 -49.11 2.15
N GLY A 170 27.52 -49.58 2.21
CA GLY A 170 27.01 -50.63 1.33
C GLY A 170 26.92 -50.23 -0.14
N LEU A 171 26.55 -48.97 -0.39
CA LEU A 171 26.47 -48.39 -1.73
C LEU A 171 27.84 -48.25 -2.38
N VAL A 172 28.83 -47.72 -1.65
CA VAL A 172 30.21 -47.60 -2.12
C VAL A 172 30.82 -48.96 -2.45
N ALA A 173 30.54 -49.99 -1.66
CA ALA A 173 31.02 -51.37 -1.94
C ALA A 173 30.37 -51.98 -3.20
N ARG A 174 29.10 -51.67 -3.49
CA ARG A 174 28.38 -52.18 -4.67
C ARG A 174 28.60 -51.36 -5.94
N HIS A 175 28.89 -50.08 -5.78
CA HIS A 175 29.07 -49.12 -6.88
C HIS A 175 30.39 -48.35 -6.68
N PRO A 176 31.55 -49.01 -6.78
CA PRO A 176 32.85 -48.42 -6.41
C PRO A 176 33.21 -47.16 -7.25
N LEU A 177 32.81 -47.16 -8.51
CA LEU A 177 33.07 -46.06 -9.44
C LEU A 177 32.07 -44.89 -9.33
N TRP A 178 31.03 -45.00 -8.50
CA TRP A 178 30.07 -43.91 -8.31
C TRP A 178 30.61 -42.86 -7.34
N GLN A 179 31.34 -41.90 -7.87
CA GLN A 179 32.14 -40.93 -7.09
C GLN A 179 31.28 -40.07 -6.13
N ARG A 180 30.02 -39.79 -6.49
CA ARG A 180 29.11 -39.03 -5.61
C ARG A 180 28.78 -39.80 -4.32
N PHE A 181 28.52 -41.10 -4.37
CA PHE A 181 28.34 -41.89 -3.15
C PHE A 181 29.63 -41.91 -2.30
N ARG A 182 30.80 -41.96 -2.96
CA ARG A 182 32.08 -41.87 -2.26
C ARG A 182 32.22 -40.54 -1.53
N GLY A 183 31.91 -39.42 -2.16
CA GLY A 183 31.94 -38.09 -1.54
C GLY A 183 30.98 -37.98 -0.36
N GLN A 184 29.75 -38.48 -0.49
CA GLN A 184 28.77 -38.52 0.60
C GLN A 184 29.27 -39.40 1.77
N TYR A 185 29.86 -40.52 1.48
CA TYR A 185 30.43 -41.41 2.49
C TYR A 185 31.62 -40.77 3.23
N MET A 186 32.53 -40.12 2.51
CA MET A 186 33.63 -39.35 3.09
C MET A 186 33.10 -38.26 4.02
N LEU A 187 32.12 -37.46 3.57
CA LEU A 187 31.53 -36.37 4.37
C LEU A 187 30.83 -36.91 5.62
N ALA A 188 30.11 -38.04 5.50
CA ALA A 188 29.46 -38.68 6.63
C ALA A 188 30.44 -39.19 7.68
N LEU A 189 31.54 -39.79 7.24
CA LEU A 189 32.65 -40.25 8.10
C LEU A 189 33.29 -39.02 8.82
N TYR A 190 33.66 -38.00 8.07
CA TYR A 190 34.29 -36.80 8.59
C TYR A 190 33.45 -36.13 9.68
N ARG A 191 32.14 -35.88 9.41
CA ARG A 191 31.19 -35.36 10.38
C ARG A 191 30.92 -36.24 11.59
N SER A 192 31.21 -37.55 11.47
CA SER A 192 31.16 -38.50 12.58
C SER A 192 32.45 -38.55 13.41
N GLY A 193 33.40 -37.62 13.16
CA GLY A 193 34.70 -37.58 13.84
C GLY A 193 35.72 -38.59 13.32
N ARG A 194 35.43 -39.30 12.23
CA ARG A 194 36.25 -40.35 11.63
C ARG A 194 37.05 -39.81 10.43
N ARG A 195 37.81 -38.73 10.66
CA ARG A 195 38.58 -38.06 9.62
C ARG A 195 39.57 -38.96 8.89
N VAL A 196 40.28 -39.83 9.64
CA VAL A 196 41.26 -40.78 9.06
C VAL A 196 40.58 -41.72 8.08
N ASP A 197 39.40 -42.27 8.44
CA ASP A 197 38.64 -43.18 7.58
C ASP A 197 38.08 -42.44 6.35
N ALA A 198 37.69 -41.17 6.47
CA ALA A 198 37.24 -40.35 5.36
C ALA A 198 38.35 -40.13 4.31
N LEU A 199 39.57 -39.80 4.78
CA LEU A 199 40.74 -39.67 3.90
C LEU A 199 41.17 -41.01 3.28
N ALA A 200 41.10 -42.12 4.02
CA ALA A 200 41.37 -43.46 3.51
C ALA A 200 40.35 -43.87 2.41
N ALA A 201 39.07 -43.46 2.53
CA ALA A 201 38.07 -43.73 1.50
C ALA A 201 38.41 -43.05 0.16
N TYR A 202 39.02 -41.86 0.20
CA TYR A 202 39.49 -41.18 -1.01
C TYR A 202 40.70 -41.90 -1.63
N ALA A 203 41.66 -42.29 -0.80
CA ALA A 203 42.84 -43.00 -1.27
C ALA A 203 42.46 -44.33 -1.96
N ALA A 204 41.51 -45.09 -1.39
CA ALA A 204 40.99 -46.30 -1.99
C ALA A 204 40.34 -46.05 -3.37
N LEU A 205 39.53 -44.99 -3.52
CA LEU A 205 38.98 -44.63 -4.83
C LEU A 205 40.09 -44.33 -5.85
N ARG A 206 41.12 -43.59 -5.41
CA ARG A 206 42.21 -43.24 -6.31
C ARG A 206 42.95 -44.48 -6.82
N GLU A 207 43.18 -45.46 -5.95
CA GLU A 207 43.76 -46.76 -6.35
C GLU A 207 42.85 -47.50 -7.32
N GLU A 208 41.54 -47.51 -7.09
CA GLU A 208 40.56 -48.17 -7.96
C GLU A 208 40.51 -47.50 -9.36
N LEU A 209 40.65 -46.19 -9.46
CA LEU A 209 40.66 -45.44 -10.72
C LEU A 209 42.01 -45.56 -11.45
N ASP A 210 43.14 -45.56 -10.74
CA ASP A 210 44.49 -45.64 -11.30
C ASP A 210 44.78 -47.06 -11.81
N GLY A 211 44.34 -48.11 -11.08
CA GLY A 211 44.60 -49.53 -11.41
C GLY A 211 43.86 -50.07 -12.64
N GLY A 212 42.86 -49.40 -13.18
CA GLY A 212 42.04 -49.88 -14.28
C GLY A 212 41.79 -48.88 -15.43
N HIS A 213 41.83 -47.59 -15.21
CA HIS A 213 41.33 -46.61 -16.17
C HIS A 213 42.20 -45.38 -16.39
N ALA A 214 43.27 -45.13 -15.59
CA ALA A 214 44.11 -43.94 -15.61
C ALA A 214 43.30 -42.62 -15.56
N ILE A 215 42.24 -42.64 -14.73
CA ILE A 215 41.29 -41.46 -14.59
C ILE A 215 41.53 -40.84 -13.23
N GLU A 216 41.58 -39.51 -13.20
CA GLU A 216 41.61 -38.78 -11.92
C GLU A 216 40.22 -38.66 -11.29
N PRO A 217 40.10 -38.61 -9.94
CA PRO A 217 38.83 -38.34 -9.27
C PRO A 217 38.24 -37.01 -9.73
N ASP A 218 36.91 -36.95 -9.70
CA ASP A 218 36.18 -35.69 -10.04
C ASP A 218 36.68 -34.49 -9.24
N PRO A 219 36.72 -33.27 -9.86
CA PRO A 219 37.22 -32.08 -9.19
C PRO A 219 36.52 -31.76 -7.86
N ASP A 220 35.21 -32.01 -7.78
CA ASP A 220 34.43 -31.79 -6.54
C ASP A 220 34.91 -32.74 -5.41
N LEU A 221 35.27 -33.94 -5.74
CA LEU A 221 35.75 -34.93 -4.76
C LEU A 221 37.18 -34.63 -4.34
N GLN A 222 38.04 -34.15 -5.24
CA GLN A 222 39.39 -33.66 -4.94
C GLN A 222 39.31 -32.45 -3.99
N LEU A 223 38.41 -31.50 -4.27
CA LEU A 223 38.18 -30.35 -3.43
C LEU A 223 37.71 -30.75 -2.03
N LEU A 224 36.75 -31.69 -1.94
CA LEU A 224 36.26 -32.22 -0.67
C LEU A 224 37.42 -32.85 0.14
N TYR A 225 38.27 -33.63 -0.50
CA TYR A 225 39.43 -34.20 0.13
C TYR A 225 40.42 -33.17 0.69
N HIS A 226 40.72 -32.13 -0.10
CA HIS A 226 41.59 -31.00 0.34
C HIS A 226 40.98 -30.25 1.52
N ARG A 227 39.68 -30.01 1.50
CA ARG A 227 38.97 -29.37 2.62
C ARG A 227 39.04 -30.18 3.90
N MET A 228 38.93 -31.52 3.79
CA MET A 228 39.10 -32.44 4.93
C MET A 228 40.52 -32.46 5.46
N LEU A 229 41.54 -32.39 4.57
CA LEU A 229 42.96 -32.33 4.96
C LEU A 229 43.29 -31.06 5.77
N HIS A 230 42.61 -29.91 5.50
CA HIS A 230 42.87 -28.65 6.17
C HIS A 230 41.90 -28.38 7.32
N ASP A 231 41.07 -29.34 7.68
CA ASP A 231 40.05 -29.23 8.75
C ASP A 231 39.12 -28.04 8.60
N ASP A 232 38.64 -27.83 7.37
CA ASP A 232 37.78 -26.71 7.00
C ASP A 232 36.50 -26.68 7.84
N VAL A 233 36.32 -25.62 8.62
CA VAL A 233 35.20 -25.42 9.56
C VAL A 233 33.83 -25.56 8.88
N SER A 234 33.73 -25.24 7.60
CA SER A 234 32.50 -25.35 6.83
C SER A 234 32.02 -26.81 6.63
N LEU A 235 32.89 -27.79 6.76
CA LEU A 235 32.54 -29.22 6.72
C LEU A 235 31.87 -29.69 8.02
N HIS A 236 32.12 -29.05 9.13
CA HIS A 236 31.50 -29.35 10.43
C HIS A 236 30.10 -28.78 10.57
N VAL A 237 29.72 -27.81 9.74
CA VAL A 237 28.39 -27.19 9.80
C VAL A 237 27.36 -28.18 9.27
N SER A 238 26.69 -28.79 10.20
CA SER A 238 25.42 -29.48 10.00
C SER A 238 24.31 -28.45 9.84
N ALA A 239 24.44 -27.53 8.91
CA ALA A 239 23.37 -26.59 8.62
C ALA A 239 22.59 -27.14 7.44
N GLY A 240 21.30 -27.29 7.62
CA GLY A 240 20.38 -27.21 6.52
C GLY A 240 20.63 -25.95 5.71
N PRO A 241 19.92 -25.70 4.62
CA PRO A 241 20.11 -24.52 3.80
C PRO A 241 20.19 -23.27 4.69
N PRO A 242 21.09 -22.32 4.43
CA PRO A 242 21.28 -21.18 5.31
C PRO A 242 19.99 -20.40 5.43
N VAL A 243 19.42 -20.34 6.63
CA VAL A 243 18.29 -19.46 6.96
C VAL A 243 18.82 -18.41 7.91
N LEU A 244 19.25 -17.29 7.35
CA LEU A 244 19.89 -16.20 8.11
C LEU A 244 18.87 -15.19 8.66
N LEU A 245 17.57 -15.45 8.50
CA LEU A 245 16.52 -14.53 8.92
C LEU A 245 16.58 -14.22 10.41
N PRO A 246 16.34 -12.99 10.80
CA PRO A 246 16.02 -12.64 12.18
C PRO A 246 14.82 -13.44 12.68
N ARG A 247 14.66 -13.50 14.01
CA ARG A 247 13.50 -14.14 14.61
C ARG A 247 12.21 -13.49 14.13
N ASP A 248 11.24 -14.32 13.77
CA ASP A 248 9.91 -13.84 13.36
C ASP A 248 9.18 -13.17 14.53
N VAL A 249 8.30 -12.26 14.16
CA VAL A 249 7.52 -11.45 15.08
C VAL A 249 6.23 -12.19 15.42
N ALA A 250 6.11 -12.67 16.65
CA ALA A 250 4.99 -13.52 17.08
C ALA A 250 3.61 -12.82 17.07
N ASP A 251 3.60 -11.48 17.19
CA ASP A 251 2.40 -10.64 17.22
C ASP A 251 2.17 -9.88 15.89
N PHE A 252 2.68 -10.41 14.78
CA PHE A 252 2.43 -9.81 13.46
C PHE A 252 0.93 -9.73 13.18
N THR A 253 0.47 -8.55 12.76
CA THR A 253 -0.96 -8.23 12.63
C THR A 253 -1.21 -7.44 11.35
N GLY A 254 -2.31 -7.76 10.67
CA GLY A 254 -2.77 -7.07 9.45
C GLY A 254 -1.94 -7.35 8.21
N ARG A 255 -2.20 -6.57 7.15
CA ARG A 255 -1.45 -6.56 5.88
C ARG A 255 -1.49 -7.86 5.10
N GLY A 256 -2.60 -8.63 5.19
CA GLY A 256 -2.75 -9.91 4.50
C GLY A 256 -2.48 -9.81 3.00
N GLU A 257 -3.02 -8.78 2.34
CA GLU A 257 -2.82 -8.54 0.90
C GLU A 257 -1.35 -8.27 0.56
N LEU A 258 -0.66 -7.49 1.38
CA LEU A 258 0.76 -7.18 1.16
C LEU A 258 1.67 -8.40 1.35
N LEU A 259 1.33 -9.32 2.26
CA LEU A 259 2.12 -10.55 2.52
C LEU A 259 2.26 -11.42 1.28
N GLU A 260 1.22 -11.52 0.45
CA GLU A 260 1.25 -12.28 -0.79
C GLU A 260 2.13 -11.63 -1.85
N GLU A 261 2.28 -10.31 -1.78
CA GLU A 261 2.99 -9.51 -2.77
C GLU A 261 4.46 -9.24 -2.44
N VAL A 262 4.88 -9.39 -1.18
CA VAL A 262 6.25 -9.06 -0.72
C VAL A 262 7.32 -9.91 -1.38
N VAL A 263 7.05 -11.19 -1.63
CA VAL A 263 8.04 -12.11 -2.22
C VAL A 263 7.81 -12.24 -3.72
N GLY A 264 8.79 -11.84 -4.51
CA GLY A 264 8.76 -11.85 -5.97
C GLY A 264 10.17 -11.67 -6.54
N ASP A 265 10.32 -11.55 -7.86
CA ASP A 265 11.62 -11.47 -8.52
C ASP A 265 12.51 -10.37 -7.92
N GLN A 266 12.02 -9.14 -7.88
CA GLN A 266 12.62 -8.02 -7.17
C GLN A 266 11.51 -7.14 -6.59
N VAL A 267 11.45 -7.02 -5.26
CA VAL A 267 10.44 -6.22 -4.57
C VAL A 267 11.11 -5.23 -3.62
N VAL A 268 10.80 -3.95 -3.79
CA VAL A 268 11.21 -2.88 -2.89
C VAL A 268 10.04 -2.52 -1.97
N VAL A 269 10.14 -2.89 -0.71
CA VAL A 269 9.20 -2.58 0.36
C VAL A 269 9.61 -1.25 0.98
N HIS A 270 8.88 -0.18 0.69
CA HIS A 270 9.28 1.15 1.10
C HIS A 270 8.22 1.90 1.91
N GLY A 271 8.63 2.96 2.63
CA GLY A 271 7.72 3.79 3.44
C GLY A 271 8.39 4.38 4.68
N GLN A 272 7.63 5.10 5.49
CA GLN A 272 8.11 5.83 6.65
C GLN A 272 8.84 4.95 7.70
N ALA A 273 9.66 5.59 8.54
CA ALA A 273 10.30 4.93 9.67
C ALA A 273 9.24 4.41 10.67
N GLY A 274 9.44 3.20 11.18
CA GLY A 274 8.53 2.62 12.17
C GLY A 274 7.24 1.99 11.62
N THR A 275 7.01 2.02 10.29
CA THR A 275 5.83 1.38 9.66
C THR A 275 5.91 -0.15 9.62
N GLY A 276 7.03 -0.77 10.02
CA GLY A 276 7.16 -2.22 10.10
C GLY A 276 7.52 -2.92 8.78
N LYS A 277 8.26 -2.27 7.89
CA LYS A 277 8.76 -2.84 6.63
C LYS A 277 9.59 -4.10 6.83
N SER A 278 10.61 -4.01 7.71
CA SER A 278 11.46 -5.16 8.06
C SER A 278 10.67 -6.31 8.65
N ALA A 279 9.71 -6.01 9.55
CA ALA A 279 8.83 -7.03 10.14
C ALA A 279 7.98 -7.72 9.07
N LEU A 280 7.41 -6.97 8.11
CA LEU A 280 6.63 -7.49 7.00
C LEU A 280 7.48 -8.40 6.10
N ALA A 281 8.68 -7.94 5.71
CA ALA A 281 9.59 -8.69 4.84
C ALA A 281 10.09 -9.98 5.50
N VAL A 282 10.49 -9.92 6.77
CA VAL A 282 10.94 -11.08 7.56
C VAL A 282 9.79 -12.07 7.75
N HIS A 283 8.59 -11.60 8.11
CA HIS A 283 7.42 -12.46 8.31
C HIS A 283 7.01 -13.18 7.02
N ALA A 284 6.96 -12.48 5.88
CA ALA A 284 6.70 -13.07 4.57
C ALA A 284 7.75 -14.12 4.18
N ALA A 285 9.04 -13.83 4.44
CA ALA A 285 10.12 -14.78 4.17
C ALA A 285 10.02 -16.05 5.05
N TRP A 286 9.62 -15.92 6.31
CA TRP A 286 9.36 -17.07 7.19
C TRP A 286 8.18 -17.93 6.70
N GLN A 287 7.09 -17.30 6.28
CA GLN A 287 5.93 -18.04 5.75
C GLN A 287 6.26 -18.80 4.47
N GLN A 288 7.07 -18.22 3.59
CA GLN A 288 7.38 -18.81 2.29
C GLN A 288 8.68 -19.62 2.26
N ARG A 289 9.31 -19.87 3.42
CA ARG A 289 10.63 -20.54 3.47
C ARG A 289 10.67 -21.91 2.79
N ALA A 290 9.56 -22.64 2.78
CA ALA A 290 9.47 -23.94 2.11
C ALA A 290 9.64 -23.86 0.58
N SER A 291 9.41 -22.68 -0.01
CA SER A 291 9.62 -22.41 -1.43
C SER A 291 11.10 -22.20 -1.78
N PHE A 292 11.97 -22.00 -0.78
CA PHE A 292 13.40 -21.72 -0.94
C PHE A 292 14.26 -22.80 -0.26
N PRO A 293 14.28 -24.01 -0.80
CA PRO A 293 14.95 -25.15 -0.17
C PRO A 293 16.47 -25.01 -0.12
N ASP A 294 17.07 -24.14 -0.94
CA ASP A 294 18.52 -23.93 -0.98
C ASP A 294 18.97 -22.78 -0.05
N GLY A 295 18.02 -22.07 0.58
CA GLY A 295 18.30 -21.12 1.65
C GLY A 295 17.68 -19.74 1.50
N ILE A 296 17.83 -18.96 2.59
CA ILE A 296 17.44 -17.54 2.65
C ILE A 296 18.64 -16.75 3.18
N LEU A 297 19.14 -15.85 2.35
CA LEU A 297 20.23 -14.96 2.69
C LEU A 297 19.61 -13.65 3.23
N TYR A 298 20.12 -13.16 4.35
CA TYR A 298 19.70 -11.91 4.98
C TYR A 298 20.89 -11.01 5.27
N ALA A 299 20.75 -9.73 4.99
CA ALA A 299 21.71 -8.71 5.42
C ALA A 299 20.96 -7.44 5.89
N ASP A 300 21.34 -6.90 7.05
CA ASP A 300 20.96 -5.53 7.46
C ASP A 300 22.05 -4.56 6.93
N LEU A 301 21.71 -3.78 5.91
CA LEU A 301 22.62 -2.88 5.22
C LEU A 301 22.99 -1.64 6.03
N ARG A 302 22.34 -1.38 7.19
CA ARG A 302 22.78 -0.35 8.14
C ARG A 302 23.99 -0.80 8.95
N GLU A 303 24.01 -2.07 9.37
CA GLU A 303 25.10 -2.63 10.16
C GLU A 303 26.33 -2.92 9.29
N ASN A 304 26.08 -3.44 8.07
CA ASN A 304 27.11 -3.79 7.09
C ASN A 304 26.97 -2.86 5.87
N GLY A 305 27.38 -1.59 6.04
CA GLY A 305 27.23 -0.57 4.98
C GLY A 305 28.07 -0.80 3.73
N ASP A 306 29.09 -1.67 3.80
CA ASP A 306 29.95 -2.03 2.65
C ASP A 306 29.38 -3.28 1.93
N PRO A 307 28.88 -3.14 0.69
CA PRO A 307 28.42 -4.27 -0.10
C PRO A 307 29.47 -5.36 -0.30
N ALA A 308 30.77 -5.02 -0.26
CA ALA A 308 31.83 -5.99 -0.43
C ALA A 308 31.93 -6.97 0.77
N ALA A 309 31.65 -6.50 1.98
CA ALA A 309 31.56 -7.36 3.16
C ALA A 309 30.35 -8.29 3.10
N VAL A 310 29.18 -7.77 2.70
CA VAL A 310 27.96 -8.57 2.53
C VAL A 310 28.14 -9.66 1.46
N LEU A 311 28.79 -9.32 0.34
CA LEU A 311 29.13 -10.29 -0.72
C LEU A 311 30.00 -11.43 -0.19
N GLU A 312 31.01 -11.10 0.63
CA GLU A 312 31.88 -12.10 1.24
C GLU A 312 31.10 -13.03 2.19
N ASP A 313 30.26 -12.46 3.05
CA ASP A 313 29.44 -13.22 3.97
C ASP A 313 28.47 -14.15 3.21
N PHE A 314 27.77 -13.65 2.19
CA PHE A 314 26.87 -14.46 1.38
C PHE A 314 27.60 -15.60 0.68
N LEU A 315 28.78 -15.37 0.12
CA LEU A 315 29.60 -16.40 -0.50
C LEU A 315 30.02 -17.47 0.51
N ARG A 316 30.43 -17.08 1.70
CA ARG A 316 30.77 -18.03 2.79
C ARG A 316 29.56 -18.88 3.19
N TRP A 317 28.41 -18.25 3.36
CA TRP A 317 27.18 -18.98 3.71
C TRP A 317 26.70 -19.94 2.61
N LEU A 318 26.98 -19.62 1.35
CA LEU A 318 26.70 -20.49 0.22
C LEU A 318 27.75 -21.60 0.04
N GLY A 319 28.76 -21.65 0.92
CA GLY A 319 29.78 -22.70 0.96
C GLY A 319 31.02 -22.38 0.11
N CYS A 320 31.25 -21.13 -0.25
CA CYS A 320 32.48 -20.73 -0.92
C CYS A 320 33.67 -20.76 0.07
N PRO A 321 34.77 -21.49 -0.22
CA PRO A 321 35.95 -21.47 0.62
C PRO A 321 36.55 -20.07 0.74
N ALA A 322 37.07 -19.71 1.92
CA ALA A 322 37.58 -18.36 2.17
C ALA A 322 38.71 -17.96 1.18
N GLN A 323 39.56 -18.94 0.80
CA GLN A 323 40.68 -18.72 -0.16
C GLN A 323 40.18 -18.53 -1.62
N ALA A 324 38.94 -18.94 -1.92
CA ALA A 324 38.36 -18.78 -3.26
C ALA A 324 37.59 -17.46 -3.41
N VAL A 325 37.35 -16.72 -2.31
CA VAL A 325 36.65 -15.43 -2.36
C VAL A 325 37.60 -14.39 -2.94
N PRO A 326 37.27 -13.74 -4.07
CA PRO A 326 38.15 -12.73 -4.68
C PRO A 326 38.27 -11.49 -3.80
N ASP A 327 39.45 -10.83 -3.87
CA ASP A 327 39.67 -9.56 -3.15
C ASP A 327 38.84 -8.40 -3.75
N SER A 328 38.60 -8.42 -5.08
CA SER A 328 37.86 -7.37 -5.76
C SER A 328 36.33 -7.53 -5.62
N ARG A 329 35.62 -6.43 -5.45
CA ARG A 329 34.16 -6.38 -5.38
C ARG A 329 33.51 -7.04 -6.61
N GLU A 330 33.95 -6.68 -7.82
CA GLU A 330 33.42 -7.22 -9.08
C GLU A 330 33.66 -8.73 -9.21
N GLY A 331 34.78 -9.22 -8.63
CA GLY A 331 35.04 -10.67 -8.54
C GLY A 331 34.04 -11.38 -7.65
N ARG A 332 33.76 -10.81 -6.47
CA ARG A 332 32.76 -11.33 -5.52
C ARG A 332 31.35 -11.31 -6.11
N GLU A 333 30.96 -10.24 -6.82
CA GLU A 333 29.66 -10.15 -7.50
C GLU A 333 29.48 -11.27 -8.54
N ARG A 334 30.50 -11.49 -9.40
CA ARG A 334 30.44 -12.55 -10.40
C ARG A 334 30.35 -13.92 -9.75
N LEU A 335 31.11 -14.13 -8.68
CA LEU A 335 31.13 -15.38 -7.97
C LEU A 335 29.78 -15.64 -7.25
N LEU A 336 29.20 -14.62 -6.61
CA LEU A 336 27.87 -14.74 -5.99
C LEU A 336 26.81 -15.12 -7.02
N ARG A 337 26.82 -14.49 -8.19
CA ARG A 337 25.87 -14.84 -9.28
C ARG A 337 26.05 -16.28 -9.73
N ALA A 338 27.28 -16.76 -9.82
CA ALA A 338 27.56 -18.15 -10.18
C ALA A 338 27.07 -19.14 -9.09
N TYR A 339 27.28 -18.80 -7.81
CA TYR A 339 26.80 -19.65 -6.70
C TYR A 339 25.29 -19.65 -6.55
N ALA A 340 24.62 -18.55 -6.86
CA ALA A 340 23.17 -18.42 -6.82
C ALA A 340 22.48 -19.09 -8.04
N ALA A 341 23.21 -19.25 -9.16
CA ALA A 341 22.64 -19.80 -10.39
C ALA A 341 22.14 -21.23 -10.20
N GLY A 342 20.87 -21.47 -10.57
CA GLY A 342 20.23 -22.79 -10.46
C GLY A 342 19.81 -23.18 -9.04
N ARG A 343 20.02 -22.33 -8.02
CA ARG A 343 19.56 -22.53 -6.65
C ARG A 343 18.24 -21.80 -6.42
N ARG A 344 17.38 -22.39 -5.62
CA ARG A 344 16.13 -21.77 -5.16
C ARG A 344 16.37 -21.02 -3.86
N LEU A 345 16.98 -19.85 -3.97
CA LEU A 345 17.32 -18.96 -2.86
C LEU A 345 16.34 -17.78 -2.77
N LEU A 346 16.16 -17.23 -1.57
CA LEU A 346 15.60 -15.91 -1.35
C LEU A 346 16.69 -14.99 -0.79
N VAL A 347 16.79 -13.77 -1.29
CA VAL A 347 17.68 -12.74 -0.75
C VAL A 347 16.81 -11.67 -0.09
N LEU A 348 17.09 -11.34 1.17
CA LEU A 348 16.42 -10.26 1.90
C LEU A 348 17.46 -9.23 2.34
N LEU A 349 17.36 -8.03 1.75
CA LEU A 349 18.23 -6.90 2.03
C LEU A 349 17.44 -5.86 2.85
N ASP A 350 17.74 -5.79 4.13
CA ASP A 350 17.00 -4.91 5.04
C ASP A 350 17.69 -3.56 5.20
N ASN A 351 16.89 -2.48 5.29
CA ASN A 351 17.35 -1.11 5.54
C ASN A 351 18.32 -0.53 4.49
N ALA A 352 18.11 -0.81 3.21
CA ALA A 352 18.89 -0.21 2.13
C ALA A 352 18.75 1.32 2.14
N ALA A 353 19.88 2.03 2.07
CA ALA A 353 19.93 3.49 1.99
C ALA A 353 19.73 3.96 0.54
N ASP A 354 20.42 3.33 -0.40
CA ASP A 354 20.43 3.70 -1.82
C ASP A 354 20.61 2.47 -2.74
N GLU A 355 20.55 2.71 -4.03
CA GLU A 355 20.71 1.69 -5.06
C GLU A 355 22.14 1.16 -5.17
N GLU A 356 23.16 1.95 -4.80
CA GLU A 356 24.57 1.54 -4.89
C GLU A 356 24.89 0.41 -3.93
N GLN A 357 24.24 0.40 -2.77
CA GLN A 357 24.34 -0.70 -1.80
C GLN A 357 23.70 -1.98 -2.33
N VAL A 358 22.59 -1.87 -3.07
CA VAL A 358 21.75 -3.01 -3.47
C VAL A 358 22.26 -3.70 -4.73
N ARG A 359 22.64 -2.90 -5.77
CA ARG A 359 23.00 -3.43 -7.11
C ARG A 359 24.02 -4.57 -7.10
N PRO A 360 25.09 -4.52 -6.31
CA PRO A 360 26.10 -5.59 -6.27
C PRO A 360 25.56 -6.93 -5.73
N LEU A 361 24.50 -6.86 -4.89
CA LEU A 361 23.93 -8.01 -4.19
C LEU A 361 22.82 -8.69 -4.99
N LEU A 362 22.40 -8.09 -6.12
CA LEU A 362 21.36 -8.65 -6.98
C LEU A 362 21.87 -9.85 -7.78
N THR A 363 21.12 -10.94 -7.71
CA THR A 363 21.34 -12.19 -8.45
C THR A 363 20.11 -12.53 -9.30
N SER A 364 20.05 -13.73 -9.85
CA SER A 364 18.82 -14.27 -10.48
C SER A 364 17.79 -14.78 -9.47
N SER A 365 18.09 -14.73 -8.18
CA SER A 365 17.18 -15.20 -7.12
C SER A 365 16.16 -14.10 -6.76
N PRO A 366 14.94 -14.48 -6.36
CA PRO A 366 13.98 -13.58 -5.74
C PRO A 366 14.63 -12.71 -4.65
N THR A 367 14.41 -11.40 -4.71
CA THR A 367 15.04 -10.46 -3.80
C THR A 367 14.02 -9.49 -3.21
N VAL A 368 13.95 -9.44 -1.89
CA VAL A 368 13.14 -8.48 -1.13
C VAL A 368 14.07 -7.44 -0.51
N ILE A 369 13.78 -6.17 -0.76
CA ILE A 369 14.59 -5.04 -0.30
C ILE A 369 13.69 -4.15 0.56
N THR A 370 14.08 -3.85 1.79
CA THR A 370 13.39 -2.83 2.56
C THR A 370 14.16 -1.53 2.55
N SER A 371 13.46 -0.43 2.35
CA SER A 371 14.07 0.91 2.32
C SER A 371 13.09 1.97 2.82
N ARG A 372 13.58 3.15 3.15
CA ARG A 372 12.76 4.35 3.38
C ARG A 372 12.35 5.00 2.07
N SER A 373 13.21 4.93 1.06
CA SER A 373 12.95 5.43 -0.28
C SER A 373 12.44 4.33 -1.22
N ALA A 374 11.83 4.72 -2.34
CA ALA A 374 11.31 3.79 -3.34
C ALA A 374 12.40 3.17 -4.22
N LEU A 375 13.68 3.56 -4.06
CA LEU A 375 14.83 3.13 -4.86
C LEU A 375 14.51 3.13 -6.37
N ALA A 376 14.14 4.31 -6.88
CA ALA A 376 13.62 4.48 -8.24
C ALA A 376 14.61 4.06 -9.34
N GLY A 377 15.92 4.10 -9.03
CA GLY A 377 17.01 3.70 -9.92
C GLY A 377 17.24 2.20 -10.06
N LEU A 378 16.41 1.32 -9.45
CA LEU A 378 16.46 -0.13 -9.66
C LEU A 378 15.48 -0.53 -10.79
N PRO A 379 15.97 -0.87 -11.99
CA PRO A 379 15.12 -1.24 -13.11
C PRO A 379 14.45 -2.60 -12.85
N GLY A 380 13.16 -2.71 -13.22
CA GLY A 380 12.40 -3.95 -13.09
C GLY A 380 11.90 -4.27 -11.68
N ALA A 381 12.31 -3.54 -10.64
CA ALA A 381 11.85 -3.76 -9.29
C ALA A 381 10.38 -3.31 -9.11
N ARG A 382 9.55 -4.19 -8.53
CA ARG A 382 8.20 -3.84 -8.09
C ARG A 382 8.28 -3.06 -6.77
N ARG A 383 7.59 -1.95 -6.67
CA ARG A 383 7.58 -1.06 -5.51
C ARG A 383 6.31 -1.26 -4.71
N LEU A 384 6.47 -1.61 -3.44
CA LEU A 384 5.38 -1.91 -2.51
C LEU A 384 5.40 -0.89 -1.37
N PRO A 385 4.51 0.12 -1.41
CA PRO A 385 4.46 1.13 -0.35
C PRO A 385 3.83 0.54 0.91
N VAL A 386 4.45 0.81 2.07
CA VAL A 386 3.97 0.36 3.39
C VAL A 386 3.62 1.56 4.25
N GLY A 387 2.33 1.80 4.42
CA GLY A 387 1.77 2.84 5.28
C GLY A 387 1.63 2.41 6.75
N VAL A 388 0.98 3.27 7.54
CA VAL A 388 0.55 2.97 8.90
C VAL A 388 -0.56 1.91 8.90
N LEU A 389 -0.81 1.27 10.04
CA LEU A 389 -1.93 0.33 10.21
C LEU A 389 -3.27 1.07 10.26
N GLY A 390 -4.30 0.43 9.71
CA GLY A 390 -5.67 0.88 9.86
C GLY A 390 -6.16 0.85 11.32
N PRO A 391 -7.31 1.47 11.62
CA PRO A 391 -7.83 1.51 12.99
C PRO A 391 -8.05 0.12 13.62
N GLU A 392 -8.58 -0.82 12.86
CA GLU A 392 -8.86 -2.19 13.31
C GLU A 392 -7.57 -2.97 13.56
N GLU A 393 -6.63 -2.93 12.60
CA GLU A 393 -5.32 -3.56 12.72
C GLU A 393 -4.50 -2.96 13.89
N SER A 394 -4.60 -1.64 14.08
CA SER A 394 -3.95 -0.94 15.21
C SER A 394 -4.47 -1.41 16.56
N LEU A 395 -5.79 -1.58 16.66
CA LEU A 395 -6.43 -2.08 17.89
C LEU A 395 -6.03 -3.54 18.16
N GLU A 396 -6.01 -4.37 17.12
CA GLU A 396 -5.61 -5.78 17.22
C GLU A 396 -4.15 -5.91 17.66
N LEU A 397 -3.23 -5.18 17.02
CA LEU A 397 -1.81 -5.19 17.41
C LEU A 397 -1.62 -4.73 18.86
N LEU A 398 -2.32 -3.67 19.26
CA LEU A 398 -2.24 -3.14 20.62
C LEU A 398 -2.82 -4.12 21.64
N SER A 399 -3.94 -4.79 21.34
CA SER A 399 -4.54 -5.83 22.16
C SER A 399 -3.59 -7.02 22.35
N ARG A 400 -3.02 -7.54 21.27
CA ARG A 400 -2.05 -8.64 21.31
C ARG A 400 -0.80 -8.29 22.09
N SER A 401 -0.20 -7.12 21.83
CA SER A 401 1.05 -6.69 22.48
C SER A 401 0.87 -6.31 23.96
N SER A 402 -0.33 -5.89 24.36
CA SER A 402 -0.64 -5.53 25.76
C SER A 402 -1.23 -6.70 26.57
N GLY A 403 -1.76 -7.73 25.91
CA GLY A 403 -2.55 -8.79 26.53
C GLY A 403 -3.89 -8.29 27.10
N ARG A 404 -4.43 -7.17 26.60
CA ARG A 404 -5.67 -6.55 27.05
C ARG A 404 -6.79 -6.77 26.03
N GLU A 405 -8.01 -6.96 26.52
CA GLU A 405 -9.21 -7.02 25.67
C GLU A 405 -9.46 -5.68 24.97
N PRO A 406 -9.94 -5.70 23.70
CA PRO A 406 -10.32 -4.51 22.98
C PRO A 406 -11.38 -3.69 23.74
N GLY A 407 -11.17 -2.37 23.84
CA GLY A 407 -12.07 -1.45 24.51
C GLY A 407 -11.82 0.00 24.13
N GLU A 408 -12.71 0.91 24.55
CA GLU A 408 -12.67 2.32 24.15
C GLU A 408 -11.33 2.99 24.51
N ALA A 409 -10.75 2.67 25.66
CA ALA A 409 -9.46 3.19 26.10
C ALA A 409 -8.32 2.73 25.17
N LEU A 410 -8.33 1.47 24.69
CA LEU A 410 -7.35 0.99 23.72
C LEU A 410 -7.54 1.65 22.34
N VAL A 411 -8.77 1.92 21.93
CA VAL A 411 -9.05 2.67 20.69
C VAL A 411 -8.47 4.08 20.77
N ARG A 412 -8.66 4.78 21.90
CA ARG A 412 -8.05 6.10 22.13
C ARG A 412 -6.52 6.02 22.13
N LEU A 413 -5.97 5.00 22.79
CA LEU A 413 -4.52 4.78 22.84
C LEU A 413 -3.94 4.52 21.43
N ALA A 414 -4.61 3.71 20.62
CA ALA A 414 -4.22 3.44 19.24
C ALA A 414 -4.19 4.73 18.38
N ARG A 415 -5.15 5.64 18.58
CA ARG A 415 -5.17 6.96 17.93
C ARG A 415 -3.95 7.81 18.30
N PHE A 416 -3.54 7.86 19.57
CA PHE A 416 -2.32 8.57 19.99
C PHE A 416 -1.04 7.96 19.41
N CYS A 417 -1.04 6.67 19.07
CA CYS A 417 0.07 6.02 18.37
C CYS A 417 0.05 6.27 16.85
N GLY A 418 -1.01 6.90 16.30
CA GLY A 418 -1.13 7.26 14.89
C GLY A 418 -1.06 6.07 13.93
N GLY A 419 -1.44 4.87 14.35
CA GLY A 419 -1.34 3.65 13.54
C GLY A 419 0.10 3.17 13.28
N LEU A 420 1.11 3.75 13.95
CA LEU A 420 2.51 3.39 13.75
C LEU A 420 2.85 2.11 14.54
N PRO A 421 3.20 0.97 13.88
CA PRO A 421 3.43 -0.30 14.56
C PRO A 421 4.42 -0.23 15.72
N ILE A 422 5.52 0.53 15.56
CA ILE A 422 6.51 0.70 16.64
C ILE A 422 5.91 1.39 17.86
N ALA A 423 5.08 2.42 17.66
CA ALA A 423 4.43 3.13 18.76
C ALA A 423 3.38 2.25 19.46
N LEU A 424 2.57 1.51 18.69
CA LEU A 424 1.58 0.56 19.19
C LEU A 424 2.24 -0.53 20.05
N ARG A 425 3.34 -1.12 19.57
CA ARG A 425 4.09 -2.13 20.32
C ARG A 425 4.70 -1.59 21.61
N VAL A 426 5.30 -0.42 21.54
CA VAL A 426 5.88 0.24 22.72
C VAL A 426 4.78 0.49 23.75
N ALA A 427 3.63 1.04 23.34
CA ALA A 427 2.49 1.26 24.23
C ALA A 427 1.95 -0.06 24.82
N GLY A 428 1.79 -1.08 23.99
CA GLY A 428 1.36 -2.42 24.40
C GLY A 428 2.33 -3.08 25.38
N SER A 429 3.62 -3.06 25.08
CA SER A 429 4.67 -3.60 25.97
C SER A 429 4.70 -2.90 27.33
N ARG A 430 4.46 -1.59 27.39
CA ARG A 430 4.36 -0.84 28.66
C ARG A 430 3.19 -1.28 29.50
N LEU A 431 2.02 -1.53 28.86
CA LEU A 431 0.84 -2.06 29.55
C LEU A 431 1.06 -3.50 30.02
N ALA A 432 1.68 -4.33 29.19
CA ALA A 432 2.02 -5.71 29.55
C ALA A 432 3.00 -5.78 30.74
N ALA A 433 4.05 -4.94 30.70
CA ALA A 433 5.06 -4.88 31.76
C ALA A 433 4.54 -4.29 33.08
N ARG A 434 3.39 -3.63 33.08
CA ARG A 434 2.78 -2.96 34.26
C ARG A 434 1.32 -3.34 34.41
N PRO A 435 1.00 -4.51 34.97
CA PRO A 435 -0.39 -5.00 35.10
C PRO A 435 -1.32 -4.04 35.83
N ALA A 436 -0.80 -3.24 36.77
CA ALA A 436 -1.57 -2.25 37.52
C ALA A 436 -1.95 -1.00 36.69
N TRP A 437 -1.33 -0.77 35.55
CA TRP A 437 -1.67 0.35 34.70
C TRP A 437 -2.92 0.03 33.87
N THR A 438 -3.87 0.95 33.84
CA THR A 438 -5.00 0.88 32.92
C THR A 438 -4.63 1.53 31.58
N ALA A 439 -5.35 1.18 30.52
CA ALA A 439 -5.20 1.86 29.22
C ALA A 439 -5.51 3.36 29.37
N ASP A 440 -6.54 3.74 30.17
CA ASP A 440 -6.88 5.13 30.46
C ASP A 440 -5.75 5.90 31.13
N TYR A 441 -5.03 5.26 32.06
CA TYR A 441 -3.87 5.89 32.70
C TYR A 441 -2.78 6.24 31.64
N LEU A 442 -2.49 5.30 30.74
CA LEU A 442 -1.51 5.55 29.68
C LEU A 442 -2.02 6.59 28.67
N VAL A 443 -3.32 6.59 28.35
CA VAL A 443 -3.96 7.65 27.55
C VAL A 443 -3.71 9.01 28.18
N GLY A 444 -4.00 9.17 29.48
CA GLY A 444 -3.76 10.43 30.18
C GLY A 444 -2.30 10.90 30.18
N LEU A 445 -1.33 9.97 30.19
CA LEU A 445 0.09 10.32 30.01
C LEU A 445 0.41 10.80 28.60
N LEU A 446 -0.27 10.25 27.56
CA LEU A 446 -0.02 10.58 26.16
C LEU A 446 -0.87 11.75 25.65
N GLU A 447 -1.88 12.18 26.37
CA GLU A 447 -2.68 13.39 26.09
C GLU A 447 -1.81 14.65 26.11
N ASN A 448 -0.79 14.70 26.95
CA ASN A 448 0.17 15.79 26.97
C ASN A 448 1.16 15.63 25.79
N GLU A 449 0.99 16.47 24.76
CA GLU A 449 1.83 16.45 23.53
C GLU A 449 3.33 16.51 23.85
N HIS A 450 3.75 17.36 24.79
CA HIS A 450 5.16 17.56 25.16
C HIS A 450 5.82 16.32 25.80
N ARG A 451 5.04 15.40 26.34
CA ARG A 451 5.52 14.16 26.98
C ARG A 451 5.16 12.90 26.20
N ARG A 452 4.49 13.02 25.06
CA ARG A 452 3.99 11.87 24.31
C ARG A 452 5.12 10.95 23.83
N LEU A 453 6.19 11.50 23.29
CA LEU A 453 7.35 10.71 22.87
C LEU A 453 8.10 10.10 24.04
N ASP A 454 8.18 10.77 25.20
CA ASP A 454 8.73 10.21 26.44
C ASP A 454 7.87 9.04 26.96
N GLY A 455 6.56 9.13 26.74
CA GLY A 455 5.60 8.05 27.00
C GLY A 455 5.76 6.82 26.10
N LEU A 456 6.46 6.92 24.98
CA LEU A 456 6.60 5.87 23.98
C LEU A 456 8.04 5.30 23.95
N HIS A 457 8.48 4.71 25.07
CA HIS A 457 9.74 3.97 25.18
C HIS A 457 9.53 2.65 25.95
N ALA A 458 10.24 1.58 25.56
CA ALA A 458 10.27 0.30 26.27
C ALA A 458 11.65 -0.36 26.04
N GLY A 459 12.43 -0.49 27.14
CA GLY A 459 13.82 -0.94 27.04
C GLY A 459 14.63 -0.04 26.10
N ASP A 460 15.37 -0.64 25.19
CA ASP A 460 16.19 0.08 24.19
C ASP A 460 15.38 0.63 23.00
N GLN A 461 14.10 0.26 22.90
CA GLN A 461 13.23 0.70 21.81
C GLN A 461 12.57 2.03 22.15
N THR A 462 12.83 3.05 21.35
CA THR A 462 12.15 4.34 21.43
C THR A 462 11.67 4.77 20.03
N VAL A 463 10.48 5.36 19.98
CA VAL A 463 9.96 5.95 18.74
C VAL A 463 10.86 7.11 18.31
N ARG A 464 11.37 7.87 19.26
CA ARG A 464 12.31 9.00 19.05
C ARG A 464 13.57 8.55 18.32
N SER A 465 14.20 7.42 18.72
CA SER A 465 15.42 6.92 18.08
C SER A 465 15.23 6.55 16.62
N ALA A 466 14.05 6.00 16.27
CA ALA A 466 13.73 5.65 14.89
C ALA A 466 13.67 6.89 13.98
N PHE A 467 13.20 8.03 14.49
CA PHE A 467 13.16 9.28 13.75
C PHE A 467 14.51 9.99 13.72
N ALA A 468 15.27 9.97 14.85
CA ALA A 468 16.59 10.58 14.95
C ALA A 468 17.56 10.05 13.88
N ILE A 469 17.57 8.74 13.63
CA ILE A 469 18.39 8.12 12.57
C ILE A 469 18.13 8.74 11.18
N GLY A 470 16.86 9.07 10.89
CA GLY A 470 16.52 9.74 9.63
C GLY A 470 16.89 11.21 9.62
N TYR A 471 16.77 11.88 10.77
CA TYR A 471 17.00 13.31 10.93
C TYR A 471 18.49 13.67 10.91
N ASP A 472 19.35 12.88 11.59
CA ASP A 472 20.79 13.16 11.73
C ASP A 472 21.54 13.12 10.40
N GLY A 473 21.01 12.39 9.41
CA GLY A 473 21.58 12.32 8.06
C GLY A 473 21.11 13.42 7.10
N LEU A 474 20.19 14.32 7.53
CA LEU A 474 19.61 15.33 6.65
C LEU A 474 20.57 16.51 6.39
N PRO A 475 20.53 17.10 5.17
CA PRO A 475 21.05 18.44 4.94
C PRO A 475 20.38 19.46 5.88
N GLU A 476 21.11 20.51 6.31
CA GLU A 476 20.58 21.52 7.24
C GLU A 476 19.30 22.21 6.72
N ALA A 477 19.19 22.42 5.41
CA ALA A 477 17.99 22.98 4.78
C ALA A 477 16.77 22.07 4.97
N ALA A 478 16.92 20.74 4.79
CA ALA A 478 15.87 19.76 5.03
C ALA A 478 15.52 19.67 6.52
N GLY A 479 16.51 19.73 7.40
CA GLY A 479 16.30 19.80 8.86
C GLY A 479 15.47 21.04 9.26
N ARG A 480 15.78 22.21 8.71
CA ARG A 480 14.98 23.45 8.92
C ARG A 480 13.55 23.29 8.41
N THR A 481 13.38 22.69 7.24
CA THR A 481 12.04 22.42 6.68
C THR A 481 11.23 21.54 7.62
N LEU A 482 11.81 20.44 8.12
CA LEU A 482 11.12 19.57 9.07
C LEU A 482 10.73 20.29 10.37
N ARG A 483 11.64 21.10 10.92
CA ARG A 483 11.37 21.93 12.13
C ARG A 483 10.23 22.93 11.89
N GLY A 484 10.19 23.57 10.71
CA GLY A 484 9.10 24.46 10.31
C GLY A 484 7.77 23.73 10.16
N LEU A 485 7.76 22.58 9.50
CA LEU A 485 6.57 21.73 9.40
C LEU A 485 6.10 21.23 10.78
N GLY A 486 7.02 20.99 11.71
CA GLY A 486 6.71 20.64 13.09
C GLY A 486 5.87 21.70 13.81
N ALA A 487 6.05 22.99 13.50
CA ALA A 487 5.27 24.07 14.08
C ALA A 487 3.83 24.16 13.57
N LEU A 488 3.52 23.49 12.43
CA LEU A 488 2.21 23.51 11.81
C LEU A 488 1.32 22.38 12.33
N SER A 489 0.03 22.67 12.49
CA SER A 489 -0.99 21.68 12.86
C SER A 489 -1.81 21.18 11.66
N ALA A 490 -1.57 21.73 10.48
CA ALA A 490 -2.24 21.34 9.26
C ALA A 490 -2.07 19.83 8.97
N PRO A 491 -3.12 19.14 8.47
CA PRO A 491 -3.05 17.72 8.14
C PRO A 491 -2.10 17.44 6.98
N ASP A 492 -1.99 18.38 6.06
CA ASP A 492 -1.10 18.35 4.89
C ASP A 492 -0.71 19.77 4.46
N VAL A 493 0.33 19.88 3.65
CA VAL A 493 0.82 21.16 3.11
C VAL A 493 1.16 21.02 1.63
N GLY A 494 1.00 22.10 0.85
CA GLY A 494 1.51 22.19 -0.52
C GLY A 494 3.03 22.34 -0.54
N ASP A 495 3.65 21.98 -1.66
CA ASP A 495 5.10 22.06 -1.86
C ASP A 495 5.67 23.45 -1.57
N TRP A 496 4.97 24.51 -1.96
CA TRP A 496 5.35 25.91 -1.71
C TRP A 496 5.56 26.24 -0.21
N VAL A 497 4.88 25.53 0.72
CA VAL A 497 5.09 25.71 2.17
C VAL A 497 6.46 25.20 2.59
N THR A 498 6.92 24.10 2.00
CA THR A 498 8.25 23.53 2.28
C THR A 498 9.35 24.50 1.84
N GLU A 499 9.17 25.17 0.69
CA GLU A 499 10.09 26.17 0.15
C GLU A 499 10.30 27.35 1.13
N VAL A 500 9.25 27.78 1.84
CA VAL A 500 9.36 28.86 2.83
C VAL A 500 10.33 28.54 3.96
N PHE A 501 10.41 27.25 4.35
CA PHE A 501 11.27 26.82 5.45
C PHE A 501 12.67 26.37 5.00
N GLY A 502 12.94 26.24 3.70
CA GLY A 502 14.25 25.88 3.18
C GLY A 502 14.22 24.90 2.01
N GLY A 503 13.03 24.41 1.63
CA GLY A 503 12.87 23.43 0.57
C GLY A 503 13.32 22.01 0.96
N GLN A 504 13.78 21.23 -0.02
CA GLN A 504 14.30 19.88 0.21
C GLN A 504 13.25 18.88 0.70
N ALA A 505 11.98 19.02 0.26
CA ALA A 505 10.92 18.08 0.60
C ALA A 505 11.25 16.65 0.18
N GLU A 506 11.90 16.45 -0.97
CA GLU A 506 12.31 15.14 -1.46
C GLU A 506 13.29 14.45 -0.49
N ALA A 507 14.28 15.16 0.05
CA ALA A 507 15.20 14.60 1.03
C ALA A 507 14.48 14.14 2.31
N LEU A 508 13.42 14.82 2.70
CA LEU A 508 12.56 14.40 3.83
C LEU A 508 11.72 13.17 3.50
N VAL A 509 11.25 13.04 2.26
CA VAL A 509 10.52 11.86 1.77
C VAL A 509 11.46 10.66 1.73
N GLU A 510 12.66 10.81 1.19
CA GLU A 510 13.70 9.77 1.16
C GLU A 510 14.10 9.31 2.57
N ALA A 511 14.23 10.25 3.51
CA ALA A 511 14.47 9.92 4.92
C ALA A 511 13.28 9.25 5.62
N GLY A 512 12.10 9.17 4.97
CA GLY A 512 10.86 8.64 5.54
C GLY A 512 10.30 9.47 6.69
N LEU A 513 10.52 10.79 6.68
CA LEU A 513 10.01 11.76 7.66
C LEU A 513 8.88 12.62 7.08
N LEU A 514 8.64 12.54 5.78
CA LEU A 514 7.58 13.22 5.05
C LEU A 514 6.98 12.24 4.03
N GLU A 515 5.71 12.37 3.71
CA GLU A 515 5.01 11.55 2.73
C GLU A 515 4.44 12.45 1.63
N ALA A 516 4.82 12.21 0.37
CA ALA A 516 4.15 12.78 -0.79
C ALA A 516 2.97 11.88 -1.15
N TYR A 517 1.72 12.30 -0.83
CA TYR A 517 0.59 11.38 -0.88
C TYR A 517 -0.39 11.63 -2.04
N THR A 518 -0.43 12.83 -2.59
CA THR A 518 -1.32 13.18 -3.72
C THR A 518 -0.87 14.43 -4.45
N VAL A 519 -1.48 14.69 -5.60
CA VAL A 519 -1.42 15.97 -6.32
C VAL A 519 -2.80 16.61 -6.24
N ASP A 520 -2.87 17.88 -5.84
CA ASP A 520 -4.12 18.58 -5.65
C ASP A 520 -4.73 19.11 -6.97
N VAL A 521 -5.91 19.73 -6.86
CA VAL A 521 -6.64 20.31 -8.01
C VAL A 521 -5.92 21.50 -8.67
N ALA A 522 -4.92 22.06 -8.00
CA ALA A 522 -4.04 23.11 -8.53
C ALA A 522 -2.76 22.52 -9.17
N GLY A 523 -2.62 21.20 -9.22
CA GLY A 523 -1.48 20.50 -9.79
C GLY A 523 -0.24 20.51 -8.90
N GLN A 524 -0.38 20.76 -7.60
CA GLN A 524 0.73 20.81 -6.64
C GLN A 524 0.82 19.51 -5.83
N VAL A 525 2.05 19.07 -5.56
CA VAL A 525 2.29 17.92 -4.68
C VAL A 525 1.88 18.31 -3.25
N ARG A 526 1.14 17.42 -2.60
CA ARG A 526 0.73 17.54 -1.19
C ARG A 526 1.57 16.62 -0.33
N TYR A 527 2.12 17.21 0.74
CA TYR A 527 2.93 16.48 1.71
C TYR A 527 2.20 16.34 3.03
N ARG A 528 2.36 15.17 3.65
CA ARG A 528 1.83 14.87 4.97
C ARG A 528 2.93 14.44 5.92
N THR A 529 2.91 14.98 7.13
CA THR A 529 3.82 14.60 8.21
C THR A 529 3.06 13.76 9.23
N HIS A 530 3.59 12.58 9.56
CA HIS A 530 3.02 11.76 10.63
C HIS A 530 3.03 12.54 11.97
N GLU A 531 1.97 12.41 12.77
CA GLU A 531 1.82 13.17 14.02
C GLU A 531 3.03 13.02 14.96
N LEU A 532 3.54 11.79 15.14
CA LEU A 532 4.70 11.54 15.99
C LEU A 532 6.00 12.12 15.42
N VAL A 533 6.14 12.19 14.09
CA VAL A 533 7.27 12.88 13.45
C VAL A 533 7.17 14.38 13.67
N ARG A 534 5.97 14.95 13.63
CA ARG A 534 5.72 16.37 13.93
C ARG A 534 6.07 16.71 15.37
N LEU A 535 5.72 15.85 16.33
CA LEU A 535 6.14 16.01 17.74
C LEU A 535 7.65 15.94 17.89
N PHE A 536 8.30 14.99 17.22
CA PHE A 536 9.76 14.90 17.16
C PHE A 536 10.40 16.16 16.59
N ALA A 537 9.84 16.72 15.51
CA ALA A 537 10.30 17.95 14.87
C ALA A 537 10.21 19.16 15.80
N ARG A 538 9.16 19.23 16.63
CA ARG A 538 8.97 20.31 17.66
C ARG A 538 10.01 20.26 18.77
N GLU A 539 10.56 19.11 19.08
CA GLU A 539 11.61 18.93 20.09
C GLU A 539 12.99 19.41 19.60
N GLN A 540 13.16 19.57 18.26
CA GLN A 540 14.44 19.99 17.70
C GLN A 540 14.70 21.49 17.98
N PRO A 541 15.97 21.87 18.21
CA PRO A 541 16.33 23.27 18.49
C PRO A 541 16.10 24.16 17.25
N ASP A 542 15.95 25.45 17.50
CA ASP A 542 15.86 26.52 16.49
C ASP A 542 14.79 26.29 15.41
N PRO A 543 13.49 26.15 15.79
CA PRO A 543 12.42 26.08 14.81
C PRO A 543 12.32 27.42 14.05
N PRO A 544 12.14 27.42 12.72
CA PRO A 544 11.93 28.65 11.97
C PRO A 544 10.61 29.30 12.40
N GLY A 545 10.63 30.63 12.60
CA GLY A 545 9.43 31.36 12.97
C GLY A 545 8.36 31.35 11.87
N LEU A 546 7.08 31.37 12.27
CA LEU A 546 5.94 31.37 11.34
C LEU A 546 5.70 32.72 10.66
N SER A 547 6.39 33.80 11.05
CA SER A 547 6.17 35.16 10.57
C SER A 547 6.38 35.32 9.05
N ALA A 548 7.44 34.67 8.51
CA ALA A 548 7.70 34.67 7.07
C ALA A 548 6.58 33.97 6.29
N LEU A 549 6.14 32.82 6.78
CA LEU A 549 5.00 32.09 6.20
C LEU A 549 3.72 32.91 6.27
N ALA A 550 3.43 33.52 7.43
CA ALA A 550 2.26 34.40 7.61
C ALA A 550 2.26 35.55 6.61
N THR A 551 3.39 36.22 6.42
CA THR A 551 3.52 37.33 5.47
C THR A 551 3.20 36.89 4.03
N LEU A 552 3.76 35.75 3.60
CA LEU A 552 3.49 35.21 2.27
C LEU A 552 2.03 34.78 2.09
N VAL A 553 1.47 34.08 3.07
CA VAL A 553 0.07 33.64 3.06
C VAL A 553 -0.87 34.84 2.99
N LEU A 554 -0.68 35.87 3.84
CA LEU A 554 -1.51 37.04 3.83
C LEU A 554 -1.46 37.80 2.48
N ALA A 555 -0.27 37.88 1.87
CA ALA A 555 -0.12 38.48 0.54
C ALA A 555 -0.88 37.62 -0.51
N ARG A 556 -0.71 36.30 -0.51
CA ARG A 556 -1.35 35.43 -1.47
C ARG A 556 -2.87 35.37 -1.33
N VAL A 557 -3.39 35.24 -0.09
CA VAL A 557 -4.83 35.25 0.17
C VAL A 557 -5.45 36.59 -0.20
N ARG A 558 -4.76 37.72 0.03
CA ARG A 558 -5.22 39.07 -0.37
C ARG A 558 -5.40 39.16 -1.88
N VAL A 559 -4.46 38.68 -2.67
CA VAL A 559 -4.55 38.65 -4.14
C VAL A 559 -5.66 37.70 -4.59
N SER A 560 -5.76 36.50 -4.01
CA SER A 560 -6.80 35.52 -4.33
C SER A 560 -8.21 35.96 -3.93
N ARG A 561 -8.33 36.82 -2.90
CA ARG A 561 -9.60 37.42 -2.49
C ARG A 561 -10.09 38.53 -3.44
N PHE A 562 -9.18 39.26 -4.10
CA PHE A 562 -9.54 40.40 -4.93
C PHE A 562 -10.63 40.09 -5.97
N PRO A 563 -10.58 38.95 -6.70
CA PRO A 563 -11.63 38.56 -7.63
C PRO A 563 -13.00 38.29 -6.98
N LEU A 564 -13.04 37.91 -5.70
CA LEU A 564 -14.27 37.61 -4.96
C LEU A 564 -14.99 38.85 -4.44
N VAL A 565 -14.26 39.94 -4.30
CA VAL A 565 -14.75 41.17 -3.62
C VAL A 565 -14.83 42.39 -4.57
N SER A 566 -13.99 42.46 -5.60
CA SER A 566 -13.95 43.61 -6.52
C SER A 566 -14.82 43.35 -7.75
N GLY A 567 -15.75 44.24 -8.01
CA GLY A 567 -16.51 44.28 -9.25
C GLY A 567 -15.81 45.10 -10.34
N ASP A 568 -14.49 44.98 -10.53
CA ASP A 568 -13.73 45.74 -11.51
C ASP A 568 -13.98 45.21 -12.94
N PRO A 569 -14.46 46.07 -13.88
CA PRO A 569 -14.67 45.68 -15.27
C PRO A 569 -13.38 45.28 -16.00
N ALA A 570 -12.21 45.76 -15.57
CA ALA A 570 -10.92 45.31 -16.08
C ALA A 570 -10.64 43.82 -15.79
N ALA A 571 -11.38 43.24 -14.86
CA ALA A 571 -11.35 41.78 -14.51
C ALA A 571 -11.96 40.86 -15.59
N ALA A 572 -12.46 41.37 -16.73
CA ALA A 572 -12.89 40.54 -17.86
C ALA A 572 -11.74 39.71 -18.47
N PHE A 573 -10.50 40.11 -18.27
CA PHE A 573 -9.30 39.27 -18.54
C PHE A 573 -9.02 38.23 -17.44
N ALA A 574 -9.70 38.31 -16.30
CA ALA A 574 -9.40 37.60 -15.07
C ALA A 574 -10.17 36.28 -14.87
N THR A 575 -10.94 35.80 -15.83
CA THR A 575 -11.73 34.57 -15.64
C THR A 575 -10.83 33.37 -15.32
N ARG A 576 -9.65 33.29 -15.93
CA ARG A 576 -8.66 32.25 -15.65
C ARG A 576 -7.99 32.47 -14.28
N GLU A 577 -7.55 33.69 -14.01
CA GLU A 577 -6.92 34.03 -12.72
C GLU A 577 -7.88 33.91 -11.53
N ILE A 578 -9.19 34.25 -11.73
CA ILE A 578 -10.23 34.02 -10.71
C ILE A 578 -10.41 32.55 -10.42
N LYS A 579 -10.49 31.73 -11.46
CA LYS A 579 -10.63 30.28 -11.34
C LYS A 579 -9.41 29.69 -10.60
N GLU A 580 -8.21 30.04 -11.02
CA GLU A 580 -6.96 29.60 -10.38
C GLU A 580 -6.87 30.07 -8.92
N SER A 581 -7.32 31.28 -8.62
CA SER A 581 -7.35 31.82 -7.24
C SER A 581 -8.33 31.07 -6.34
N VAL A 582 -9.53 30.77 -6.83
CA VAL A 582 -10.54 30.00 -6.08
C VAL A 582 -10.10 28.56 -5.92
N GLN A 583 -9.52 27.94 -6.95
CA GLN A 583 -8.97 26.60 -6.87
C GLN A 583 -7.84 26.51 -5.85
N TRP A 584 -6.96 27.51 -5.79
CA TRP A 584 -5.90 27.56 -4.80
C TRP A 584 -6.46 27.70 -3.37
N LEU A 585 -7.44 28.60 -3.14
CA LEU A 585 -8.09 28.73 -1.82
C LEU A 585 -8.80 27.43 -1.40
N ALA A 586 -9.40 26.72 -2.35
CA ALA A 586 -10.06 25.45 -2.09
C ALA A 586 -9.04 24.34 -1.75
N ALA A 587 -7.93 24.26 -2.49
CA ALA A 587 -6.85 23.30 -2.25
C ALA A 587 -6.17 23.54 -0.90
N GLU A 588 -5.92 24.82 -0.54
CA GLU A 588 -5.23 25.19 0.70
C GLU A 588 -6.16 25.42 1.90
N ARG A 589 -7.45 25.21 1.75
CA ARG A 589 -8.45 25.50 2.80
C ARG A 589 -8.09 24.91 4.15
N GLY A 590 -7.81 23.60 4.20
CA GLY A 590 -7.47 22.92 5.44
C GLY A 590 -6.20 23.47 6.09
N PHE A 591 -5.18 23.76 5.28
CA PHE A 591 -3.95 24.40 5.72
C PHE A 591 -4.20 25.82 6.27
N LEU A 592 -4.95 26.66 5.55
CA LEU A 592 -5.25 28.04 5.93
C LEU A 592 -6.04 28.13 7.24
N VAL A 593 -7.02 27.24 7.42
CA VAL A 593 -7.79 27.12 8.66
C VAL A 593 -6.89 26.73 9.84
N ALA A 594 -6.06 25.69 9.67
CA ALA A 594 -5.13 25.27 10.71
C ALA A 594 -4.11 26.36 11.06
N LEU A 595 -3.60 27.07 10.07
CA LEU A 595 -2.62 28.14 10.25
C LEU A 595 -3.15 29.29 11.12
N THR A 596 -4.46 29.61 11.08
CA THR A 596 -5.01 30.64 12.01
C THR A 596 -4.80 30.25 13.47
N GLY A 597 -5.00 28.98 13.81
CA GLY A 597 -4.74 28.46 15.16
C GLY A 597 -3.25 28.42 15.49
N ASP A 598 -2.39 28.11 14.52
CA ASP A 598 -0.93 28.07 14.70
C ASP A 598 -0.39 29.48 14.97
N LEU A 599 -0.87 30.50 14.23
CA LEU A 599 -0.52 31.90 14.43
C LEU A 599 -0.95 32.41 15.80
N TRP A 600 -2.17 32.08 16.23
CA TRP A 600 -2.66 32.46 17.56
C TRP A 600 -1.81 31.84 18.68
N ARG A 601 -1.50 30.55 18.59
CA ARG A 601 -0.64 29.86 19.56
C ARG A 601 0.79 30.40 19.59
N ALA A 602 1.28 30.90 18.48
CA ALA A 602 2.59 31.53 18.37
C ALA A 602 2.61 33.01 18.81
N GLY A 603 1.48 33.57 19.25
CA GLY A 603 1.38 35.00 19.65
C GLY A 603 1.47 35.96 18.47
N LEU A 604 1.28 35.50 17.24
CA LEU A 604 1.22 36.33 16.03
C LEU A 604 -0.21 36.82 15.80
N ASP A 605 -0.74 37.52 16.80
CA ASP A 605 -2.15 37.92 16.90
C ASP A 605 -2.61 38.77 15.74
N ALA A 606 -1.77 39.73 15.29
CA ALA A 606 -2.10 40.60 14.17
C ALA A 606 -2.25 39.83 12.86
N ASP A 607 -1.44 38.80 12.62
CA ASP A 607 -1.49 38.01 11.42
C ASP A 607 -2.65 36.98 11.47
N CYS A 608 -2.96 36.45 12.65
CA CYS A 608 -4.08 35.55 12.90
C CYS A 608 -5.42 36.22 12.52
N TRP A 609 -5.77 37.36 13.12
CA TRP A 609 -7.06 37.99 12.83
C TRP A 609 -7.15 38.52 11.38
N ARG A 610 -6.03 38.97 10.79
CA ARG A 610 -5.99 39.39 9.40
C ARG A 610 -6.27 38.26 8.45
N LEU A 611 -5.64 37.10 8.69
CA LEU A 611 -5.88 35.89 7.88
C LEU A 611 -7.33 35.47 7.97
N ALA A 612 -7.89 35.35 9.16
CA ALA A 612 -9.30 35.00 9.38
C ALA A 612 -10.27 35.93 8.64
N HIS A 613 -10.08 37.27 8.79
CA HIS A 613 -10.86 38.27 8.10
C HIS A 613 -10.74 38.15 6.56
N LEU A 614 -9.55 37.86 6.05
CA LEU A 614 -9.32 37.69 4.61
C LEU A 614 -9.98 36.40 4.06
N LEU A 615 -10.11 35.38 4.86
CA LEU A 615 -10.76 34.12 4.48
C LEU A 615 -12.30 34.16 4.51
N THR A 616 -12.87 35.10 5.32
CA THR A 616 -14.33 35.22 5.51
C THR A 616 -15.13 35.18 4.21
N PRO A 617 -14.84 35.99 3.14
CA PRO A 617 -15.64 35.99 1.93
C PRO A 617 -15.59 34.65 1.17
N PHE A 618 -14.48 33.92 1.25
CA PHE A 618 -14.37 32.59 0.64
C PHE A 618 -15.21 31.57 1.42
N LEU A 619 -15.08 31.55 2.75
CA LEU A 619 -15.79 30.60 3.62
C LEU A 619 -17.30 30.85 3.62
N GLU A 620 -17.74 32.13 3.65
CA GLU A 620 -19.13 32.52 3.52
C GLU A 620 -19.75 32.06 2.23
N ARG A 621 -19.08 32.35 1.10
CA ARG A 621 -19.59 32.08 -0.23
C ARG A 621 -19.71 30.58 -0.50
N HIS A 622 -18.71 29.78 -0.07
CA HIS A 622 -18.69 28.35 -0.26
C HIS A 622 -19.37 27.56 0.86
N ARG A 623 -20.03 28.26 1.80
CA ARG A 623 -20.79 27.68 2.91
C ARG A 623 -19.96 26.75 3.81
N HIS A 624 -18.66 27.02 3.97
CA HIS A 624 -17.79 26.30 4.88
C HIS A 624 -17.95 26.81 6.32
N LEU A 625 -19.14 26.63 6.91
CA LEU A 625 -19.52 27.24 8.19
C LEU A 625 -18.69 26.76 9.37
N ASP A 626 -18.31 25.50 9.41
CA ASP A 626 -17.49 24.92 10.49
C ASP A 626 -16.06 25.46 10.47
N ASP A 627 -15.46 25.55 9.28
CA ASP A 627 -14.15 26.17 9.11
C ASP A 627 -14.21 27.66 9.48
N TRP A 628 -15.27 28.35 9.06
CA TRP A 628 -15.46 29.76 9.37
C TRP A 628 -15.58 29.98 10.88
N ARG A 629 -16.36 29.16 11.58
CA ARG A 629 -16.45 29.17 13.05
C ARG A 629 -15.10 28.96 13.71
N THR A 630 -14.32 27.98 13.20
CA THR A 630 -12.99 27.67 13.71
C THR A 630 -12.01 28.83 13.57
N VAL A 631 -11.92 29.47 12.40
CA VAL A 631 -11.00 30.62 12.21
C VAL A 631 -11.39 31.81 13.07
N LEU A 632 -12.69 32.07 13.23
CA LEU A 632 -13.16 33.20 14.06
C LEU A 632 -12.94 32.96 15.56
N ALA A 633 -13.03 31.68 16.01
CA ALA A 633 -12.72 31.31 17.41
C ALA A 633 -11.27 31.62 17.79
N HIS A 634 -10.32 31.51 16.88
CA HIS A 634 -8.94 31.95 17.08
C HIS A 634 -8.74 33.45 16.91
N ALA A 635 -9.42 34.03 15.93
CA ALA A 635 -9.23 35.42 15.53
C ALA A 635 -9.78 36.44 16.54
N LEU A 636 -10.88 36.14 17.23
CA LEU A 636 -11.48 37.07 18.18
C LEU A 636 -10.55 37.35 19.37
N PRO A 637 -10.06 36.36 20.12
CA PRO A 637 -9.08 36.60 21.19
C PRO A 637 -7.79 37.21 20.66
N ALA A 638 -7.32 36.85 19.47
CA ALA A 638 -6.14 37.48 18.86
C ALA A 638 -6.38 38.95 18.54
N ALA A 639 -7.53 39.33 17.97
CA ALA A 639 -7.87 40.73 17.71
C ALA A 639 -7.96 41.54 18.99
N GLN A 640 -8.53 40.95 20.06
CA GLN A 640 -8.59 41.60 21.39
C GLN A 640 -7.20 41.80 22.01
N ALA A 641 -6.30 40.84 21.86
CA ALA A 641 -4.93 40.92 22.35
C ALA A 641 -4.12 42.05 21.69
N THR A 642 -4.43 42.43 20.43
CA THR A 642 -3.76 43.58 19.78
C THR A 642 -4.14 44.91 20.38
N GLY A 643 -5.24 45.00 21.12
CA GLY A 643 -5.78 46.27 21.64
C GLY A 643 -6.30 47.26 20.62
N GLU A 644 -6.41 46.84 19.35
CA GLU A 644 -6.92 47.64 18.24
C GLU A 644 -8.47 47.55 18.12
N PRO A 645 -9.28 48.60 18.44
CA PRO A 645 -10.74 48.51 18.41
C PRO A 645 -11.31 48.19 17.03
N ARG A 646 -10.59 48.56 15.96
CA ARG A 646 -10.99 48.25 14.59
C ARG A 646 -10.80 46.78 14.25
N ALA A 647 -9.72 46.15 14.75
CA ALA A 647 -9.47 44.71 14.54
C ALA A 647 -10.57 43.87 15.20
N GLU A 648 -10.86 44.14 16.48
CA GLU A 648 -11.94 43.46 17.20
C GLU A 648 -13.31 43.67 16.51
N ALA A 649 -13.61 44.90 16.07
CA ALA A 649 -14.85 45.21 15.37
C ALA A 649 -14.99 44.44 14.04
N LEU A 650 -13.90 44.25 13.26
CA LEU A 650 -13.91 43.51 12.03
C LEU A 650 -14.29 42.02 12.28
N ILE A 651 -13.66 41.39 13.29
CA ILE A 651 -13.92 39.99 13.61
C ILE A 651 -15.32 39.79 14.21
N LEU A 652 -15.80 40.71 15.08
CA LEU A 652 -17.18 40.68 15.59
C LEU A 652 -18.23 40.85 14.47
N ARG A 653 -17.94 41.66 13.44
CA ARG A 653 -18.79 41.76 12.26
C ARG A 653 -18.79 40.45 11.46
N ASP A 654 -17.62 39.84 11.22
CA ASP A 654 -17.49 38.59 10.49
C ASP A 654 -18.16 37.43 11.25
N GLU A 655 -18.12 37.45 12.61
CA GLU A 655 -18.91 36.54 13.48
C GLU A 655 -20.42 36.77 13.32
N GLY A 656 -20.85 38.07 13.22
CA GLY A 656 -22.22 38.42 12.94
C GLY A 656 -22.69 37.90 11.60
N ASP A 657 -21.83 37.91 10.58
CA ASP A 657 -22.16 37.39 9.25
C ASP A 657 -22.27 35.83 9.28
N LEU A 658 -21.41 35.13 10.03
CA LEU A 658 -21.54 33.70 10.28
C LEU A 658 -22.86 33.34 10.95
N LEU A 659 -23.23 34.07 12.01
CA LEU A 659 -24.48 33.87 12.73
C LEU A 659 -25.72 34.16 11.86
N LEU A 660 -25.67 35.15 10.94
CA LEU A 660 -26.71 35.35 9.92
C LEU A 660 -26.80 34.13 8.98
N ALA A 661 -25.69 33.55 8.58
CA ALA A 661 -25.63 32.36 7.73
C ALA A 661 -26.13 31.08 8.45
N GLU A 662 -26.01 31.03 9.77
CA GLU A 662 -26.51 29.96 10.65
C GLU A 662 -27.97 30.15 11.08
N HIS A 663 -28.66 31.22 10.64
CA HIS A 663 -30.03 31.60 11.04
C HIS A 663 -30.17 31.92 12.55
N ARG A 664 -29.10 32.35 13.20
CA ARG A 664 -29.04 32.77 14.61
C ARG A 664 -29.19 34.27 14.75
N TRP A 665 -30.37 34.79 14.35
CA TRP A 665 -30.64 36.21 14.08
C TRP A 665 -30.40 37.11 15.30
N GLN A 666 -30.81 36.68 16.49
CA GLN A 666 -30.69 37.49 17.70
C GLN A 666 -29.23 37.66 18.11
N GLU A 667 -28.45 36.61 18.05
CA GLU A 667 -27.02 36.65 18.37
C GLU A 667 -26.24 37.45 17.32
N ALA A 668 -26.58 37.28 16.04
CA ALA A 668 -26.03 38.13 14.96
C ALA A 668 -26.26 39.60 15.22
N HIS A 669 -27.50 40.01 15.61
CA HIS A 669 -27.80 41.38 15.94
C HIS A 669 -26.94 41.91 17.09
N GLU A 670 -26.71 41.10 18.15
CA GLU A 670 -25.89 41.51 19.29
C GLU A 670 -24.42 41.72 18.87
N ARG A 671 -23.83 40.78 18.14
CA ARG A 671 -22.46 40.87 17.64
C ARG A 671 -22.24 42.07 16.72
N LEU A 672 -23.15 42.26 15.76
CA LEU A 672 -23.09 43.38 14.84
C LEU A 672 -23.28 44.75 15.55
N ARG A 673 -24.09 44.81 16.60
CA ARG A 673 -24.24 46.01 17.41
C ARG A 673 -22.97 46.36 18.18
N LEU A 674 -22.31 45.37 18.75
CA LEU A 674 -21.00 45.54 19.41
C LEU A 674 -19.95 46.03 18.39
N ALA A 675 -19.86 45.39 17.23
CA ALA A 675 -18.96 45.81 16.15
C ALA A 675 -19.18 47.25 15.73
N LEU A 676 -20.45 47.66 15.55
CA LEU A 676 -20.80 49.04 15.19
C LEU A 676 -20.31 50.02 16.22
N GLY A 677 -20.46 49.75 17.54
CA GLY A 677 -19.97 50.60 18.63
C GLY A 677 -18.45 50.74 18.58
N LEU A 678 -17.72 49.66 18.33
CA LEU A 678 -16.26 49.70 18.20
C LEU A 678 -15.79 50.44 16.95
N PHE A 679 -16.48 50.29 15.78
CA PHE A 679 -16.15 51.10 14.58
C PHE A 679 -16.34 52.58 14.80
N HIS A 680 -17.37 53.01 15.56
CA HIS A 680 -17.54 54.38 15.91
C HIS A 680 -16.38 54.92 16.79
N ARG A 681 -15.95 54.10 17.78
CA ARG A 681 -14.79 54.48 18.62
C ARG A 681 -13.49 54.55 17.83
N ALA A 682 -13.36 53.69 16.82
CA ALA A 682 -12.19 53.63 15.92
C ALA A 682 -12.25 54.72 14.81
N GLY A 683 -13.31 55.49 14.70
CA GLY A 683 -13.52 56.49 13.63
C GLY A 683 -13.67 55.90 12.23
N SER A 684 -13.98 54.59 12.13
CA SER A 684 -14.06 53.87 10.84
C SER A 684 -15.46 53.95 10.23
N VAL A 685 -15.73 55.06 9.56
CA VAL A 685 -17.05 55.40 8.98
C VAL A 685 -17.50 54.36 7.96
N ARG A 686 -16.61 53.97 7.08
CA ARG A 686 -16.89 52.97 6.03
C ARG A 686 -17.28 51.60 6.60
N ASP A 687 -16.52 51.11 7.59
CA ASP A 687 -16.80 49.83 8.22
C ASP A 687 -18.11 49.89 9.04
N ALA A 688 -18.41 51.05 9.66
CA ALA A 688 -19.66 51.29 10.36
C ALA A 688 -20.88 51.24 9.40
N HIS A 689 -20.77 51.79 8.19
CA HIS A 689 -21.79 51.66 7.16
C HIS A 689 -22.03 50.23 6.70
N HIS A 690 -20.93 49.50 6.49
CA HIS A 690 -21.00 48.08 6.18
C HIS A 690 -21.75 47.29 7.25
N THR A 691 -21.44 47.55 8.52
CA THR A 691 -22.06 46.87 9.66
C THR A 691 -23.55 47.25 9.80
N ARG A 692 -23.94 48.51 9.54
CA ARG A 692 -25.35 48.92 9.57
C ARG A 692 -26.19 48.17 8.53
N ARG A 693 -25.66 47.92 7.33
CA ARG A 693 -26.38 47.12 6.32
C ARG A 693 -26.65 45.70 6.80
N ARG A 694 -25.69 45.07 7.47
CA ARG A 694 -25.85 43.73 8.06
C ARG A 694 -26.85 43.73 9.21
N LEU A 695 -26.85 44.78 10.04
CA LEU A 695 -27.87 44.98 11.06
C LEU A 695 -29.26 45.15 10.44
N GLY A 696 -29.37 45.85 9.30
CA GLY A 696 -30.61 45.94 8.55
C GLY A 696 -31.16 44.58 8.14
N ARG A 697 -30.27 43.69 7.67
CA ARG A 697 -30.64 42.29 7.38
C ARG A 697 -31.05 41.53 8.64
N ALA A 698 -30.30 41.68 9.72
CA ALA A 698 -30.64 41.02 11.00
C ALA A 698 -32.01 41.48 11.53
N HIS A 699 -32.31 42.78 11.46
CA HIS A 699 -33.64 43.34 11.82
C HIS A 699 -34.77 42.75 10.97
N LEU A 700 -34.52 42.59 9.65
CA LEU A 700 -35.51 41.99 8.75
C LEU A 700 -35.83 40.52 9.16
N GLU A 701 -34.81 39.72 9.42
CA GLU A 701 -34.98 38.33 9.81
C GLU A 701 -35.61 38.18 11.21
N LEU A 702 -35.45 39.20 12.08
CA LEU A 702 -36.10 39.28 13.39
C LEU A 702 -37.56 39.79 13.29
N GLY A 703 -38.09 40.01 12.08
CA GLY A 703 -39.47 40.48 11.87
C GLY A 703 -39.64 41.96 12.21
N ARG A 704 -38.58 42.80 12.11
CA ARG A 704 -38.56 44.24 12.40
C ARG A 704 -38.26 45.06 11.16
N PRO A 705 -39.09 44.99 10.10
CA PRO A 705 -38.81 45.66 8.81
C PRO A 705 -38.73 47.20 8.90
N GLN A 706 -39.51 47.84 9.80
CA GLN A 706 -39.46 49.29 9.97
C GLN A 706 -38.12 49.78 10.54
N ASP A 707 -37.51 48.99 11.48
CA ASP A 707 -36.22 49.30 12.02
C ASP A 707 -35.12 49.12 10.98
N ALA A 708 -35.23 48.04 10.17
CA ALA A 708 -34.34 47.78 9.03
C ALA A 708 -34.41 48.94 8.01
N GLU A 709 -35.59 49.36 7.62
CA GLU A 709 -35.81 50.41 6.66
C GLU A 709 -35.19 51.75 7.14
N ARG A 710 -35.48 52.16 8.36
CA ARG A 710 -34.91 53.42 8.95
C ARG A 710 -33.38 53.39 8.93
N LEU A 711 -32.80 52.27 9.33
CA LEU A 711 -31.36 52.12 9.37
C LEU A 711 -30.72 52.18 7.99
N LEU A 712 -31.33 51.51 7.00
CA LEU A 712 -30.83 51.47 5.62
C LEU A 712 -31.04 52.79 4.86
N THR A 713 -32.15 53.52 5.11
CA THR A 713 -32.35 54.85 4.56
C THR A 713 -31.25 55.81 5.03
N THR A 714 -30.92 55.78 6.33
CA THR A 714 -29.79 56.56 6.88
C THR A 714 -28.45 56.17 6.23
N CYS A 715 -28.27 54.86 5.94
CA CYS A 715 -27.08 54.40 5.22
C CYS A 715 -27.04 54.90 3.76
N LEU A 716 -28.19 54.93 3.09
CA LEU A 716 -28.30 55.38 1.70
C LEU A 716 -28.01 56.89 1.57
N GLU A 717 -28.52 57.70 2.50
CA GLU A 717 -28.27 59.16 2.57
C GLU A 717 -26.79 59.45 2.82
N ALA A 718 -26.13 58.65 3.62
CA ALA A 718 -24.74 58.82 3.97
C ALA A 718 -23.74 58.14 3.03
N ALA A 719 -24.24 57.41 2.01
CA ALA A 719 -23.39 56.66 1.06
C ALA A 719 -22.64 57.63 0.14
N THR A 720 -21.31 57.59 0.16
CA THR A 720 -20.43 58.46 -0.65
C THR A 720 -19.97 57.78 -1.96
N GLY A 721 -20.06 56.46 -2.04
CA GLY A 721 -19.62 55.67 -3.21
C GLY A 721 -20.77 54.92 -3.91
N GLU A 722 -20.67 54.77 -5.23
CA GLU A 722 -21.68 54.05 -6.04
C GLU A 722 -21.87 52.61 -5.54
N ARG A 723 -20.80 51.93 -5.14
CA ARG A 723 -20.86 50.56 -4.61
C ARG A 723 -21.64 50.51 -3.29
N GLU A 724 -21.36 51.45 -2.36
CA GLU A 724 -22.06 51.53 -1.08
C GLU A 724 -23.55 51.80 -1.27
N ARG A 725 -23.87 52.64 -2.26
CA ARG A 725 -25.24 52.95 -2.66
C ARG A 725 -25.94 51.72 -3.22
N ALA A 726 -25.31 51.05 -4.20
CA ALA A 726 -25.88 49.86 -4.84
C ALA A 726 -26.16 48.74 -3.83
N ASP A 727 -25.20 48.44 -2.96
CA ASP A 727 -25.32 47.45 -1.90
C ASP A 727 -26.44 47.77 -0.90
N THR A 728 -26.61 49.05 -0.58
CA THR A 728 -27.66 49.49 0.36
C THR A 728 -29.04 49.43 -0.29
N LEU A 729 -29.16 49.83 -1.57
CA LEU A 729 -30.39 49.73 -2.37
C LEU A 729 -30.83 48.26 -2.50
N LEU A 730 -29.92 47.32 -2.71
CA LEU A 730 -30.22 45.88 -2.79
C LEU A 730 -30.88 45.41 -1.50
N VAL A 731 -30.27 45.67 -0.35
CA VAL A 731 -30.80 45.23 0.96
C VAL A 731 -32.12 45.95 1.28
N LEU A 732 -32.23 47.25 0.98
CA LEU A 732 -33.43 48.06 1.23
C LEU A 732 -34.61 47.51 0.35
N GLY A 733 -34.34 47.20 -0.91
CA GLY A 733 -35.34 46.62 -1.81
C GLY A 733 -35.88 45.28 -1.29
N GLU A 734 -35.01 44.41 -0.74
CA GLU A 734 -35.43 43.16 -0.11
C GLU A 734 -36.26 43.39 1.18
N VAL A 735 -35.89 44.37 2.01
CA VAL A 735 -36.68 44.78 3.19
C VAL A 735 -38.07 45.25 2.78
N LEU A 736 -38.21 46.10 1.77
CA LEU A 736 -39.49 46.60 1.26
C LEU A 736 -40.34 45.47 0.64
N ARG A 737 -39.70 44.55 -0.09
CA ARG A 737 -40.39 43.36 -0.62
C ARG A 737 -41.06 42.55 0.49
N ARG A 738 -40.31 42.23 1.55
CA ARG A 738 -40.85 41.48 2.68
C ARG A 738 -41.83 42.30 3.55
N ALA A 739 -41.75 43.63 3.50
CA ALA A 739 -42.72 44.50 4.13
C ALA A 739 -44.04 44.64 3.34
N GLY A 740 -44.18 43.95 2.19
CA GLY A 740 -45.37 43.96 1.37
C GLY A 740 -45.52 45.25 0.52
N ARG A 741 -44.42 45.92 0.20
CA ARG A 741 -44.37 47.16 -0.62
C ARG A 741 -43.60 46.89 -1.94
N PRO A 742 -44.18 46.06 -2.85
CA PRO A 742 -43.47 45.63 -4.06
C PRO A 742 -43.18 46.76 -5.05
N GLU A 743 -43.99 47.82 -5.10
CA GLU A 743 -43.79 48.97 -6.00
C GLU A 743 -42.51 49.72 -5.65
N GLU A 744 -42.30 50.03 -4.39
CA GLU A 744 -41.09 50.71 -3.90
C GLU A 744 -39.87 49.81 -3.95
N ALA A 745 -40.05 48.52 -3.62
CA ALA A 745 -39.00 47.50 -3.75
C ALA A 745 -38.46 47.42 -5.19
N ALA A 746 -39.33 47.42 -6.19
CA ALA A 746 -38.95 47.36 -7.61
C ALA A 746 -38.05 48.54 -8.01
N VAL A 747 -38.37 49.77 -7.53
CA VAL A 747 -37.57 50.95 -7.81
C VAL A 747 -36.13 50.81 -7.27
N HIS A 748 -36.02 50.41 -6.01
CA HIS A 748 -34.69 50.27 -5.38
C HIS A 748 -33.89 49.10 -5.95
N LEU A 749 -34.54 47.96 -6.26
CA LEU A 749 -33.86 46.81 -6.84
C LEU A 749 -33.45 47.04 -8.29
N SER A 750 -34.22 47.77 -9.09
CA SER A 750 -33.85 48.15 -10.45
C SER A 750 -32.61 49.08 -10.42
N ALA A 751 -32.62 50.09 -9.57
CA ALA A 751 -31.45 50.96 -9.41
C ALA A 751 -30.23 50.21 -8.88
N ALA A 752 -30.39 49.23 -7.95
CA ALA A 752 -29.33 48.38 -7.50
C ALA A 752 -28.75 47.52 -8.63
N ALA A 753 -29.60 46.91 -9.45
CA ALA A 753 -29.16 46.07 -10.58
C ALA A 753 -28.39 46.91 -11.63
N GLU A 754 -28.85 48.12 -11.96
CA GLU A 754 -28.17 49.04 -12.87
C GLU A 754 -26.76 49.41 -12.36
N HIS A 755 -26.67 49.86 -11.10
CA HIS A 755 -25.40 50.25 -10.48
C HIS A 755 -24.44 49.06 -10.38
N LEU A 756 -24.93 47.86 -10.00
CA LEU A 756 -24.11 46.65 -9.88
C LEU A 756 -23.62 46.15 -11.24
N ALA A 757 -24.47 46.27 -12.27
CA ALA A 757 -24.08 45.97 -13.66
C ALA A 757 -22.96 46.93 -14.14
N ALA A 758 -23.11 48.24 -13.89
CA ALA A 758 -22.10 49.24 -14.23
C ALA A 758 -20.76 49.02 -13.49
N LEU A 759 -20.83 48.58 -12.26
CA LEU A 759 -19.66 48.21 -11.42
C LEU A 759 -19.04 46.89 -11.81
N GLY A 760 -19.63 46.12 -12.74
CA GLY A 760 -19.17 44.79 -13.13
C GLY A 760 -19.30 43.70 -12.04
N ASP A 761 -20.01 43.97 -10.95
CA ASP A 761 -20.25 42.98 -9.88
C ASP A 761 -21.34 42.00 -10.28
N ARG A 762 -20.93 41.03 -11.09
CA ARG A 762 -21.84 40.05 -11.69
C ARG A 762 -22.59 39.22 -10.65
N HIS A 763 -21.96 38.92 -9.50
CA HIS A 763 -22.60 38.12 -8.46
C HIS A 763 -23.75 38.89 -7.79
N ARG A 764 -23.48 40.12 -7.28
CA ARG A 764 -24.51 40.94 -6.66
C ARG A 764 -25.55 41.43 -7.67
N HIS A 765 -25.15 41.63 -8.92
CA HIS A 765 -26.11 41.90 -10.00
C HIS A 765 -27.08 40.72 -10.16
N THR A 766 -26.59 39.47 -10.08
CA THR A 766 -27.47 38.27 -10.11
C THR A 766 -28.42 38.26 -8.91
N ASP A 767 -27.93 38.58 -7.70
CA ASP A 767 -28.77 38.65 -6.49
C ASP A 767 -29.87 39.71 -6.67
N ALA A 768 -29.54 40.90 -7.22
CA ALA A 768 -30.49 41.95 -7.49
C ALA A 768 -31.56 41.56 -8.53
N LEU A 769 -31.15 40.87 -9.61
CA LEU A 769 -32.07 40.35 -10.63
C LEU A 769 -33.01 39.27 -10.09
N LEU A 770 -32.53 38.39 -9.22
CA LEU A 770 -33.38 37.38 -8.58
C LEU A 770 -34.40 37.99 -7.65
N ALA A 771 -33.99 38.98 -6.82
CA ALA A 771 -34.90 39.72 -5.98
C ALA A 771 -35.92 40.52 -6.81
N LEU A 772 -35.48 41.11 -7.92
CA LEU A 772 -36.34 41.83 -8.85
C LEU A 772 -37.37 40.94 -9.56
N SER A 773 -36.96 39.71 -9.94
CA SER A 773 -37.88 38.69 -10.49
C SER A 773 -39.00 38.40 -9.51
N SER A 774 -38.67 38.11 -8.24
CA SER A 774 -39.67 37.84 -7.19
C SER A 774 -40.62 39.03 -6.97
N VAL A 775 -40.11 40.26 -6.96
CA VAL A 775 -40.95 41.48 -6.82
C VAL A 775 -41.86 41.68 -8.02
N ARG A 776 -41.42 41.47 -9.26
CA ARG A 776 -42.21 41.55 -10.47
C ARG A 776 -43.32 40.53 -10.52
N LEU A 777 -43.04 39.28 -10.04
CA LEU A 777 -44.08 38.27 -9.83
C LEU A 777 -45.16 38.73 -8.85
N ALA A 778 -44.76 39.30 -7.71
CA ALA A 778 -45.71 39.82 -6.72
C ALA A 778 -46.57 40.95 -7.28
N ARG A 779 -46.10 41.64 -8.31
CA ARG A 779 -46.84 42.67 -9.06
C ARG A 779 -47.62 42.17 -10.27
N HIS A 780 -47.67 40.85 -10.48
CA HIS A 780 -48.27 40.17 -11.63
C HIS A 780 -47.64 40.52 -12.98
N ASP A 781 -46.43 41.06 -12.98
CA ASP A 781 -45.63 41.34 -14.20
C ASP A 781 -44.75 40.14 -14.54
N VAL A 782 -45.40 39.08 -15.02
CA VAL A 782 -44.78 37.77 -15.30
C VAL A 782 -43.72 37.88 -16.42
N PRO A 783 -43.93 38.63 -17.53
CA PRO A 783 -42.92 38.75 -18.57
C PRO A 783 -41.61 39.33 -18.07
N SER A 784 -41.68 40.50 -17.37
CA SER A 784 -40.47 41.14 -16.83
C SER A 784 -39.80 40.32 -15.73
N ALA A 785 -40.58 39.52 -14.96
CA ALA A 785 -40.03 38.62 -13.97
C ALA A 785 -39.19 37.50 -14.64
N ARG A 786 -39.70 36.97 -15.76
CA ARG A 786 -39.01 35.97 -16.59
C ARG A 786 -37.69 36.51 -17.10
N ASP A 787 -37.71 37.67 -17.72
CA ASP A 787 -36.52 38.33 -18.27
C ASP A 787 -35.41 38.51 -17.20
N ALA A 788 -35.80 38.93 -15.99
CA ALA A 788 -34.87 39.08 -14.88
C ALA A 788 -34.26 37.73 -14.45
N ALA A 789 -35.09 36.69 -14.31
CA ALA A 789 -34.60 35.35 -13.92
C ALA A 789 -33.72 34.72 -14.99
N GLU A 790 -34.04 34.87 -16.29
CA GLU A 790 -33.21 34.36 -17.39
C GLU A 790 -31.85 35.08 -17.49
N GLN A 791 -31.86 36.43 -17.29
CA GLN A 791 -30.61 37.19 -17.19
C GLN A 791 -29.76 36.73 -16.01
N ALA A 792 -30.35 36.51 -14.84
CA ALA A 792 -29.69 36.00 -13.66
C ALA A 792 -29.04 34.64 -13.94
N ARG A 793 -29.79 33.74 -14.56
CA ARG A 793 -29.27 32.42 -14.94
C ARG A 793 -28.11 32.48 -15.94
N SER A 794 -28.25 33.33 -16.96
CA SER A 794 -27.21 33.55 -17.97
C SER A 794 -25.91 34.04 -17.33
N ILE A 795 -25.99 34.89 -16.32
CA ILE A 795 -24.82 35.37 -15.59
C ILE A 795 -24.25 34.26 -14.73
N ALA A 796 -25.07 33.51 -13.98
CA ALA A 796 -24.67 32.38 -13.15
C ALA A 796 -23.90 31.30 -13.91
N LEU A 797 -24.41 30.92 -15.10
CA LEU A 797 -23.77 29.98 -15.99
C LEU A 797 -22.41 30.49 -16.50
N ARG A 798 -22.31 31.78 -16.85
CA ARG A 798 -21.01 32.36 -17.26
C ARG A 798 -20.01 32.46 -16.12
N LEU A 799 -20.47 32.59 -14.89
CA LEU A 799 -19.62 32.56 -13.70
C LEU A 799 -19.23 31.15 -13.30
N GLY A 800 -19.92 30.13 -13.81
CA GLY A 800 -19.83 28.77 -13.34
C GLY A 800 -20.33 28.55 -11.90
N ASP A 801 -21.12 29.55 -11.38
CA ASP A 801 -21.58 29.50 -9.98
C ASP A 801 -22.86 28.64 -9.88
N ARG A 802 -22.70 27.43 -9.42
CA ARG A 802 -23.77 26.42 -9.32
C ARG A 802 -24.85 26.80 -8.30
N LEU A 803 -24.48 27.54 -7.25
CA LEU A 803 -25.45 27.99 -6.24
C LEU A 803 -26.38 29.07 -6.82
N LEU A 804 -25.81 30.02 -7.57
CA LEU A 804 -26.58 31.03 -8.26
C LEU A 804 -27.42 30.45 -9.40
N ASP A 805 -26.93 29.42 -10.10
CA ASP A 805 -27.72 28.71 -11.12
C ASP A 805 -28.92 28.00 -10.49
N ALA A 806 -28.75 27.31 -9.36
CA ALA A 806 -29.85 26.69 -8.64
C ALA A 806 -30.89 27.72 -8.16
N ALA A 807 -30.45 28.89 -7.68
CA ALA A 807 -31.34 29.97 -7.29
C ALA A 807 -32.10 30.56 -8.49
N ALA A 808 -31.44 30.73 -9.64
CA ALA A 808 -32.08 31.18 -10.87
C ALA A 808 -33.07 30.18 -11.45
N LEU A 809 -32.75 28.86 -11.37
CA LEU A 809 -33.69 27.80 -11.73
C LEU A 809 -34.93 27.81 -10.84
N THR A 810 -34.79 28.10 -9.55
CA THR A 810 -35.89 28.23 -8.61
C THR A 810 -36.78 29.43 -8.97
N ALA A 811 -36.19 30.59 -9.26
CA ALA A 811 -36.93 31.78 -9.70
C ALA A 811 -37.68 31.50 -11.02
N LEU A 812 -37.07 30.81 -11.98
CA LEU A 812 -37.74 30.43 -13.24
C LEU A 812 -38.86 29.42 -13.01
N ALA A 813 -38.74 28.53 -12.01
CA ALA A 813 -39.83 27.63 -11.63
C ALA A 813 -41.03 28.39 -11.06
N GLU A 814 -40.79 29.39 -10.22
CA GLU A 814 -41.83 30.27 -9.70
C GLU A 814 -42.55 31.02 -10.83
N VAL A 815 -41.81 31.58 -11.81
CA VAL A 815 -42.37 32.22 -13.01
C VAL A 815 -43.24 31.26 -13.80
N ASN A 816 -42.75 30.02 -14.08
CA ASN A 816 -43.52 29.03 -14.83
C ASN A 816 -44.78 28.59 -14.05
N THR A 817 -44.76 28.57 -12.73
CA THR A 817 -45.93 28.31 -11.89
C THR A 817 -46.98 29.39 -12.05
N ALA A 818 -46.57 30.66 -12.06
CA ALA A 818 -47.44 31.83 -12.27
C ALA A 818 -48.08 31.84 -13.68
N GLU A 819 -47.44 31.27 -14.68
CA GLU A 819 -47.96 31.09 -16.05
C GLU A 819 -48.84 29.84 -16.21
N GLY A 820 -48.97 29.01 -15.17
CA GLY A 820 -49.72 27.76 -15.25
C GLY A 820 -48.96 26.59 -15.88
N ALA A 821 -47.67 26.77 -16.24
CA ALA A 821 -46.81 25.73 -16.83
C ALA A 821 -46.20 24.80 -15.76
N THR A 822 -47.07 24.10 -15.02
CA THR A 822 -46.70 23.31 -13.81
C THR A 822 -45.70 22.18 -14.10
N GLY A 823 -45.77 21.55 -15.29
CA GLY A 823 -44.80 20.51 -15.69
C GLY A 823 -43.37 21.07 -15.79
N ARG A 824 -43.23 22.24 -16.46
CA ARG A 824 -41.92 22.90 -16.62
C ARG A 824 -41.40 23.43 -15.27
N ALA A 825 -42.26 23.92 -14.43
CA ALA A 825 -41.90 24.36 -13.08
C ALA A 825 -41.35 23.19 -12.25
N ALA A 826 -41.98 22.01 -12.31
CA ALA A 826 -41.49 20.81 -11.63
C ALA A 826 -40.11 20.35 -12.10
N GLU A 827 -39.87 20.37 -13.43
CA GLU A 827 -38.56 20.05 -14.02
C GLU A 827 -37.46 21.00 -13.52
N LEU A 828 -37.70 22.32 -13.54
CA LEU A 828 -36.72 23.31 -13.08
C LEU A 828 -36.45 23.18 -11.59
N THR A 829 -37.47 22.89 -10.78
CA THR A 829 -37.34 22.63 -9.35
C THR A 829 -36.51 21.38 -9.08
N ALA A 830 -36.68 20.32 -9.88
CA ALA A 830 -35.90 19.09 -9.77
C ALA A 830 -34.42 19.37 -10.10
N GLN A 831 -34.13 20.09 -11.20
CA GLN A 831 -32.76 20.48 -11.57
C GLN A 831 -32.07 21.30 -10.47
N ALA A 832 -32.76 22.30 -9.91
CA ALA A 832 -32.22 23.09 -8.80
C ALA A 832 -31.89 22.22 -7.58
N ARG A 833 -32.80 21.28 -7.24
CA ARG A 833 -32.62 20.35 -6.12
C ARG A 833 -31.46 19.39 -6.34
N ASP A 834 -31.27 18.89 -7.54
CA ASP A 834 -30.17 17.98 -7.89
C ASP A 834 -28.82 18.69 -7.77
N ILE A 835 -28.70 19.93 -8.25
CA ILE A 835 -27.51 20.77 -8.07
C ILE A 835 -27.21 20.96 -6.58
N LEU A 836 -28.22 21.30 -5.76
CA LEU A 836 -28.02 21.51 -4.33
C LEU A 836 -27.63 20.22 -3.58
N LYS A 837 -28.21 19.07 -3.95
CA LYS A 837 -27.83 17.78 -3.39
C LYS A 837 -26.38 17.42 -3.71
N GLU A 838 -25.97 17.60 -4.95
CA GLU A 838 -24.60 17.31 -5.39
C GLU A 838 -23.58 18.19 -4.66
N LEU A 839 -23.88 19.47 -4.48
CA LEU A 839 -23.03 20.39 -3.69
C LEU A 839 -22.87 19.96 -2.23
N VAL A 840 -23.93 19.42 -1.63
CA VAL A 840 -23.92 18.93 -0.24
C VAL A 840 -23.18 17.60 -0.11
N GLN A 841 -23.39 16.66 -1.04
CA GLN A 841 -22.84 15.30 -0.95
C GLN A 841 -21.38 15.20 -1.32
N THR A 842 -20.95 15.99 -2.29
CA THR A 842 -19.59 15.86 -2.85
C THR A 842 -18.59 16.85 -2.24
N GLY A 843 -19.07 17.86 -1.48
CA GLY A 843 -18.23 19.00 -1.12
C GLY A 843 -17.65 19.71 -2.35
N ALA A 844 -18.27 19.46 -3.52
CA ALA A 844 -17.80 19.95 -4.81
C ALA A 844 -17.70 21.47 -4.80
N PRO A 845 -16.73 22.04 -5.53
CA PRO A 845 -16.60 23.49 -5.62
C PRO A 845 -17.89 24.08 -6.20
N LEU A 846 -18.35 25.17 -5.63
CA LEU A 846 -19.57 25.89 -6.07
C LEU A 846 -19.44 26.45 -7.50
N VAL A 847 -18.26 26.39 -8.08
CA VAL A 847 -17.93 26.82 -9.44
C VAL A 847 -17.55 25.60 -10.28
N HIS A 848 -18.16 25.42 -11.45
CA HIS A 848 -17.81 24.38 -12.43
C HIS A 848 -16.32 24.46 -12.82
N PRO A 849 -15.62 23.29 -13.00
CA PRO A 849 -14.22 23.26 -13.41
C PRO A 849 -13.97 23.92 -14.78
#